data_ae82b272030f1114378eab987c9ce7e5
#
_entry.id   ae82b272030f1114378eab987c9ce7e5
#
_cell.length_a   1.000
_cell.length_b   1.000
_cell.length_c   1.000
_cell.angle_alpha   90.00
_cell.angle_beta   90.00
_cell.angle_gamma   90.00
#
_symmetry.space_group_name_H-M   'P 1'
#
loop_
_entity.id
_entity.type
_entity.pdbx_description
1 polymer ?
#
loop_
_entity_poly.entity_id
_entity_poly.type
_entity_poly.pdbx_seq_one_letter_code
_entity_poly.pdbx_strand_id
1 'polypeptide(L)'
;MELTSPYAHESVPNWRDLNGLHQTEGDEARSLSLGFTLPSTKSIALSPIFFILVLPFSLLLIVFIRKRGLLFRYNSLAEKSFWRDTVEKKLAADKEKIPKHWRLDPEVITWAKEQPKVAGQVIENLLDDETRLITNTNPRELIGQMSQGKLSAIQVVSAFCKRAAYCHQICDLLLEIGFDLALTQAKECDDYFKNHGKLIGELHGLPFTMKDQFHIEGMPSSAGYIGWIGTFEGKLDSEKYMKSESLLVEQLKSLGAIPIGKTTLATGTWSAITNNNILGYAVNPHNRNLSTGGSSGGEAAIQALRGSCFGFGTDVGGSVSIPAAYQGVYSLKPSTGRISFRGGVKISPGQVAMPAVIGIMGPSLDALQSVFKSILSTSPWIRDQVVTRMPWQGLYDGQLPKRPDLAFGFLENDGIVTPHPPVARAMRIIKKAMEMAEIELVGWYPPSNSEVANIHGALARGDGCLDVWEALELSDEPMTPELELTFPERRPVPSMSVVDYQSFVVRMVAFREKWNDYWESSFERTTNGHPVEAIISPVTPHAGIKRVQTKYSAYATSLNVLDYPSIGIPITVADQHIDEIDPKFKPLTSKDAEVMQTYDPGEFHGCPISIQLIGRRQDEETLFAMAKIVQDAVDKLKSTGVDFLHC
;
A
#
# COMPACT_ATOMS: atom_id res chain seq x y z
N MET A 1 54.55 -24.34 -5.07
CA MET A 1 53.52 -25.30 -5.51
C MET A 1 52.45 -24.52 -6.23
N GLU A 2 52.63 -24.40 -7.53
CA GLU A 2 51.68 -23.75 -8.44
C GLU A 2 50.56 -24.74 -8.76
N LEU A 3 49.31 -24.32 -8.54
CA LEU A 3 48.13 -25.06 -9.01
C LEU A 3 47.62 -24.35 -10.26
N THR A 4 47.86 -24.93 -11.41
CA THR A 4 47.35 -24.55 -12.72
C THR A 4 45.85 -24.84 -12.82
N SER A 5 45.07 -23.83 -13.20
CA SER A 5 43.64 -23.92 -13.53
C SER A 5 43.44 -24.44 -14.96
N PRO A 6 42.51 -25.36 -15.22
CA PRO A 6 42.14 -25.81 -16.55
C PRO A 6 40.77 -25.25 -16.97
N TYR A 7 40.71 -24.01 -17.38
CA TYR A 7 39.60 -23.53 -18.24
C TYR A 7 40.18 -22.62 -19.31
N ALA A 8 40.30 -23.19 -20.51
CA ALA A 8 40.63 -22.48 -21.71
C ALA A 8 39.46 -21.59 -22.17
N HIS A 9 39.81 -20.42 -22.68
CA HIS A 9 38.92 -19.44 -23.25
C HIS A 9 38.13 -19.97 -24.46
N GLU A 10 36.82 -20.07 -24.36
CA GLU A 10 35.93 -19.96 -25.52
C GLU A 10 35.42 -18.53 -25.59
N SER A 11 35.68 -17.89 -26.74
CA SER A 11 35.31 -16.54 -27.05
C SER A 11 33.78 -16.42 -27.22
N VAL A 12 33.13 -15.58 -26.41
CA VAL A 12 31.72 -15.22 -26.55
C VAL A 12 31.53 -14.44 -27.88
N PRO A 13 30.54 -14.76 -28.75
CA PRO A 13 30.30 -14.02 -29.97
C PRO A 13 29.83 -12.62 -29.68
N ASN A 14 30.34 -11.66 -30.44
CA ASN A 14 30.01 -10.24 -30.34
C ASN A 14 28.60 -10.00 -30.93
N TRP A 15 27.66 -9.48 -30.15
CA TRP A 15 26.26 -9.20 -30.50
C TRP A 15 26.06 -8.17 -31.62
N ARG A 16 27.14 -7.56 -32.15
CA ARG A 16 27.06 -6.56 -33.24
C ARG A 16 26.93 -7.15 -34.64
N ASP A 17 27.13 -8.46 -34.83
CA ASP A 17 27.17 -9.09 -36.16
C ASP A 17 25.85 -9.70 -36.61
N LEU A 18 24.74 -9.54 -35.87
CA LEU A 18 23.40 -10.06 -36.24
C LEU A 18 22.48 -9.05 -36.93
N ASN A 19 22.94 -7.83 -37.21
CA ASN A 19 22.13 -6.79 -37.88
C ASN A 19 22.34 -6.68 -39.42
N GLY A 20 22.83 -7.72 -40.02
CA GLY A 20 23.13 -7.72 -41.46
C GLY A 20 22.41 -8.80 -42.25
N LEU A 21 21.07 -8.82 -42.26
CA LEU A 21 20.29 -9.55 -43.31
C LEU A 21 18.82 -9.08 -43.23
N HIS A 22 18.44 -8.22 -44.12
CA HIS A 22 17.21 -8.07 -44.85
C HIS A 22 16.85 -6.59 -45.09
N GLN A 23 17.48 -6.04 -46.12
CA GLN A 23 16.84 -5.09 -47.01
C GLN A 23 16.89 -5.68 -48.44
N THR A 24 15.78 -6.10 -48.96
CA THR A 24 15.52 -6.13 -50.39
C THR A 24 14.10 -5.63 -50.61
N GLU A 25 14.06 -4.58 -51.40
CA GLU A 25 12.88 -3.92 -51.98
C GLU A 25 12.09 -4.87 -52.90
N GLY A 26 10.82 -4.54 -53.10
CA GLY A 26 10.12 -4.90 -54.32
C GLY A 26 8.65 -5.21 -54.13
N ASP A 27 7.85 -4.19 -54.39
CA ASP A 27 6.51 -4.15 -55.01
C ASP A 27 5.82 -5.49 -55.34
N GLU A 28 4.59 -5.62 -54.87
CA GLU A 28 3.37 -5.72 -55.69
C GLU A 28 2.14 -6.01 -54.82
N ALA A 29 1.28 -5.01 -54.74
CA ALA A 29 -0.09 -5.16 -54.25
C ALA A 29 -0.91 -5.93 -55.28
N ARG A 30 -1.36 -7.15 -54.98
CA ARG A 30 -2.45 -7.83 -55.67
C ARG A 30 -3.65 -7.98 -54.76
N SER A 31 -4.62 -7.13 -54.99
CA SER A 31 -5.99 -7.27 -54.50
C SER A 31 -6.64 -8.51 -55.12
N LEU A 32 -6.98 -9.50 -54.35
CA LEU A 32 -7.89 -10.57 -54.71
C LEU A 32 -9.30 -10.16 -54.27
N SER A 33 -10.05 -9.58 -55.22
CA SER A 33 -11.50 -9.44 -55.12
C SER A 33 -12.16 -10.76 -55.49
N LEU A 34 -12.68 -11.46 -54.50
CA LEU A 34 -13.60 -12.58 -54.70
C LEU A 34 -15.00 -12.01 -54.99
N GLY A 35 -15.31 -11.93 -56.26
CA GLY A 35 -16.65 -11.64 -56.74
C GLY A 35 -17.60 -12.81 -56.50
N PHE A 36 -18.54 -12.66 -55.59
CA PHE A 36 -19.71 -13.52 -55.51
C PHE A 36 -20.83 -12.94 -56.36
N THR A 37 -21.06 -13.54 -57.53
CA THR A 37 -22.26 -13.34 -58.30
C THR A 37 -23.39 -14.19 -57.72
N LEU A 38 -24.45 -13.53 -57.23
CA LEU A 38 -25.69 -14.18 -56.83
C LEU A 38 -26.43 -14.75 -58.06
N PRO A 39 -26.84 -16.00 -58.05
CA PRO A 39 -27.74 -16.51 -59.12
C PRO A 39 -29.17 -16.03 -58.89
N SER A 40 -29.82 -15.71 -59.99
CA SER A 40 -31.21 -15.24 -60.12
C SER A 40 -32.21 -16.16 -59.41
N THR A 41 -33.15 -15.54 -58.73
CA THR A 41 -34.32 -16.13 -58.08
C THR A 41 -35.12 -17.03 -59.00
N LYS A 42 -35.03 -18.34 -58.81
CA LYS A 42 -36.09 -19.28 -59.20
C LYS A 42 -36.87 -19.67 -57.96
N SER A 43 -38.16 -19.39 -57.96
CA SER A 43 -39.10 -19.73 -56.93
C SER A 43 -39.11 -21.25 -56.70
N ILE A 44 -38.58 -21.67 -55.56
CA ILE A 44 -38.70 -23.04 -55.08
C ILE A 44 -39.96 -23.08 -54.23
N ALA A 45 -41.00 -23.75 -54.74
CA ALA A 45 -42.17 -24.07 -53.94
C ALA A 45 -41.78 -25.06 -52.83
N LEU A 46 -41.75 -24.57 -51.60
CA LEU A 46 -41.49 -25.38 -50.43
C LEU A 46 -42.68 -26.33 -50.18
N SER A 47 -42.41 -27.62 -50.16
CA SER A 47 -43.38 -28.71 -49.90
C SER A 47 -44.03 -28.53 -48.51
N PRO A 48 -45.32 -28.84 -48.34
CA PRO A 48 -46.01 -28.77 -47.04
C PRO A 48 -45.35 -29.59 -45.92
N ILE A 49 -44.55 -30.59 -46.28
CA ILE A 49 -43.78 -31.40 -45.31
C ILE A 49 -42.73 -30.61 -44.54
N PHE A 50 -42.18 -29.51 -45.16
CA PHE A 50 -41.21 -28.68 -44.50
C PHE A 50 -41.80 -27.87 -43.33
N PHE A 51 -43.08 -27.48 -43.43
CA PHE A 51 -43.79 -26.75 -42.38
C PHE A 51 -44.18 -27.62 -41.20
N ILE A 52 -44.42 -28.94 -41.41
CA ILE A 52 -44.86 -29.86 -40.35
C ILE A 52 -43.70 -30.31 -39.43
N LEU A 53 -42.46 -30.35 -39.94
CA LEU A 53 -41.28 -30.80 -39.19
C LEU A 53 -40.43 -29.65 -38.61
N VAL A 54 -40.35 -28.49 -39.26
CA VAL A 54 -39.48 -27.39 -38.85
C VAL A 54 -40.13 -26.50 -37.77
N LEU A 55 -41.45 -26.26 -37.84
CA LEU A 55 -42.14 -25.46 -36.81
C LEU A 55 -42.11 -26.05 -35.39
N PRO A 56 -42.36 -27.33 -35.16
CA PRO A 56 -42.25 -27.92 -33.82
C PRO A 56 -40.79 -27.94 -33.31
N PHE A 57 -39.80 -28.13 -34.23
CA PHE A 57 -38.39 -28.10 -33.85
C PHE A 57 -37.92 -26.71 -33.47
N SER A 58 -38.37 -25.68 -34.17
CA SER A 58 -38.08 -24.28 -33.85
C SER A 58 -38.75 -23.83 -32.57
N LEU A 59 -39.97 -24.25 -32.29
CA LEU A 59 -40.67 -24.00 -31.04
C LEU A 59 -40.01 -24.73 -29.85
N LEU A 60 -39.58 -25.99 -30.05
CA LEU A 60 -38.82 -26.75 -29.04
C LEU A 60 -37.47 -26.11 -28.76
N LEU A 61 -36.78 -25.60 -29.76
CA LEU A 61 -35.51 -24.90 -29.63
C LEU A 61 -35.68 -23.56 -28.89
N ILE A 62 -36.74 -22.80 -29.20
CA ILE A 62 -37.06 -21.54 -28.51
C ILE A 62 -37.44 -21.79 -27.05
N VAL A 63 -38.23 -22.89 -26.76
CA VAL A 63 -38.54 -23.26 -25.40
C VAL A 63 -37.30 -23.74 -24.65
N PHE A 64 -36.40 -24.48 -25.33
CA PHE A 64 -35.14 -24.95 -24.74
C PHE A 64 -34.19 -23.78 -24.45
N ILE A 65 -34.08 -22.80 -25.36
CA ILE A 65 -33.29 -21.58 -25.18
C ILE A 65 -33.91 -20.71 -24.06
N ARG A 66 -35.23 -20.57 -24.01
CA ARG A 66 -35.91 -19.86 -22.92
C ARG A 66 -35.77 -20.58 -21.57
N LYS A 67 -35.89 -21.93 -21.52
CA LYS A 67 -35.61 -22.70 -20.29
C LYS A 67 -34.14 -22.60 -19.86
N ARG A 68 -33.18 -22.67 -20.78
CA ARG A 68 -31.77 -22.45 -20.46
C ARG A 68 -31.50 -21.00 -20.00
N GLY A 69 -32.12 -20.03 -20.65
CA GLY A 69 -31.99 -18.63 -20.22
C GLY A 69 -32.62 -18.33 -18.85
N LEU A 70 -33.74 -19.04 -18.51
CA LEU A 70 -34.36 -18.99 -17.18
C LEU A 70 -33.51 -19.75 -16.15
N LEU A 71 -32.96 -20.93 -16.48
CA LEU A 71 -31.99 -21.64 -15.63
C LEU A 71 -30.71 -20.85 -15.41
N PHE A 72 -30.19 -20.19 -16.45
CA PHE A 72 -29.00 -19.31 -16.33
C PHE A 72 -29.30 -18.10 -15.43
N ARG A 73 -30.50 -17.48 -15.59
CA ARG A 73 -30.94 -16.39 -14.69
C ARG A 73 -31.23 -16.87 -13.27
N TYR A 74 -31.78 -18.08 -13.10
CA TYR A 74 -32.04 -18.65 -11.78
C TYR A 74 -30.73 -19.03 -11.07
N ASN A 75 -29.80 -19.67 -11.78
CA ASN A 75 -28.46 -19.95 -11.23
C ASN A 75 -27.70 -18.66 -10.91
N SER A 76 -27.73 -17.64 -11.79
CA SER A 76 -27.07 -16.36 -11.52
C SER A 76 -27.71 -15.58 -10.34
N LEU A 77 -28.99 -15.78 -10.05
CA LEU A 77 -29.66 -15.20 -8.89
C LEU A 77 -29.38 -15.99 -7.61
N ALA A 78 -29.27 -17.31 -7.71
CA ALA A 78 -28.87 -18.18 -6.59
C ALA A 78 -27.37 -18.01 -6.26
N GLU A 79 -26.50 -17.89 -7.26
CA GLU A 79 -25.07 -17.60 -7.13
C GLU A 79 -24.84 -16.20 -6.57
N LYS A 80 -25.65 -15.19 -6.97
CA LYS A 80 -25.61 -13.84 -6.40
C LYS A 80 -25.99 -13.77 -4.91
N SER A 81 -26.67 -14.77 -4.36
CA SER A 81 -26.92 -14.85 -2.93
C SER A 81 -25.75 -15.45 -2.16
N PHE A 82 -24.99 -16.36 -2.78
CA PHE A 82 -23.96 -17.15 -2.11
C PHE A 82 -22.81 -16.28 -1.53
N TRP A 83 -22.30 -15.32 -2.26
CA TRP A 83 -21.21 -14.46 -1.76
C TRP A 83 -21.68 -13.57 -0.60
N ARG A 84 -22.95 -13.07 -0.62
CA ARG A 84 -23.52 -12.28 0.46
C ARG A 84 -23.68 -13.10 1.73
N ASP A 85 -24.20 -14.31 1.62
CA ASP A 85 -24.36 -15.24 2.74
C ASP A 85 -22.99 -15.54 3.39
N THR A 86 -21.95 -15.68 2.57
CA THR A 86 -20.57 -15.89 3.05
C THR A 86 -20.07 -14.70 3.85
N VAL A 87 -20.27 -13.47 3.34
CA VAL A 87 -19.91 -12.23 4.02
C VAL A 87 -20.69 -12.06 5.31
N GLU A 88 -22.02 -12.25 5.30
CA GLU A 88 -22.87 -12.10 6.49
C GLU A 88 -22.45 -13.08 7.60
N LYS A 89 -22.16 -14.33 7.25
CA LYS A 89 -21.66 -15.34 8.21
C LYS A 89 -20.30 -14.92 8.80
N LYS A 90 -19.38 -14.43 7.95
CA LYS A 90 -18.08 -13.93 8.41
C LYS A 90 -18.25 -12.76 9.37
N LEU A 91 -19.00 -11.74 9.00
CA LEU A 91 -19.21 -10.55 9.84
C LEU A 91 -19.89 -10.89 11.17
N ALA A 92 -20.84 -11.81 11.16
CA ALA A 92 -21.47 -12.31 12.39
C ALA A 92 -20.46 -13.03 13.29
N ALA A 93 -19.59 -13.88 12.71
CA ALA A 93 -18.55 -14.58 13.46
C ALA A 93 -17.49 -13.62 14.01
N ASP A 94 -17.08 -12.60 13.24
CA ASP A 94 -16.11 -11.61 13.68
C ASP A 94 -16.64 -10.73 14.81
N LYS A 95 -17.93 -10.39 14.79
CA LYS A 95 -18.59 -9.69 15.90
C LYS A 95 -18.50 -10.48 17.21
N GLU A 96 -18.63 -11.81 17.16
CA GLU A 96 -18.51 -12.66 18.36
C GLU A 96 -17.07 -12.74 18.92
N LYS A 97 -16.04 -12.49 18.10
CA LYS A 97 -14.63 -12.37 18.53
C LYS A 97 -14.35 -11.11 19.36
N ILE A 98 -15.24 -10.10 19.30
CA ILE A 98 -15.14 -8.92 20.17
C ILE A 98 -15.76 -9.26 21.54
N PRO A 99 -14.99 -9.21 22.64
CA PRO A 99 -15.52 -9.44 23.97
C PRO A 99 -16.73 -8.55 24.26
N LYS A 100 -17.75 -9.11 24.91
CA LYS A 100 -19.03 -8.40 25.15
C LYS A 100 -18.84 -7.03 25.81
N HIS A 101 -17.92 -6.92 26.75
CA HIS A 101 -17.62 -5.67 27.47
C HIS A 101 -16.81 -4.64 26.64
N TRP A 102 -16.39 -5.00 25.43
CA TRP A 102 -15.80 -4.10 24.43
C TRP A 102 -16.77 -3.82 23.27
N ARG A 103 -17.99 -4.31 23.32
CA ARG A 103 -19.02 -3.98 22.33
C ARG A 103 -19.68 -2.66 22.74
N LEU A 104 -19.62 -1.69 21.84
CA LEU A 104 -20.29 -0.40 22.02
C LEU A 104 -21.81 -0.58 21.89
N ASP A 105 -22.56 0.22 22.61
CA ASP A 105 -24.00 0.27 22.46
C ASP A 105 -24.40 0.72 21.05
N PRO A 106 -25.47 0.16 20.45
CA PRO A 106 -25.89 0.51 19.10
C PRO A 106 -26.13 1.99 18.89
N GLU A 107 -26.64 2.70 19.91
CA GLU A 107 -26.87 4.15 19.87
C GLU A 107 -25.53 4.91 19.78
N VAL A 108 -24.52 4.47 20.54
CA VAL A 108 -23.17 5.05 20.51
C VAL A 108 -22.52 4.83 19.14
N ILE A 109 -22.67 3.62 18.57
CA ILE A 109 -22.16 3.32 17.21
C ILE A 109 -22.83 4.24 16.18
N THR A 110 -24.15 4.38 16.26
CA THR A 110 -24.93 5.23 15.34
C THR A 110 -24.46 6.67 15.44
N TRP A 111 -24.41 7.21 16.64
CA TRP A 111 -23.91 8.57 16.88
C TRP A 111 -22.48 8.76 16.36
N ALA A 112 -21.56 7.82 16.65
CA ALA A 112 -20.17 7.92 16.20
C ALA A 112 -20.04 7.82 14.68
N LYS A 113 -20.90 7.02 14.02
CA LYS A 113 -20.95 6.92 12.54
C LYS A 113 -21.51 8.19 11.87
N GLU A 114 -22.24 9.03 12.57
CA GLU A 114 -22.72 10.32 12.08
C GLU A 114 -21.66 11.44 12.22
N GLN A 115 -20.64 11.24 13.05
CA GLN A 115 -19.60 12.26 13.21
C GLN A 115 -18.73 12.36 11.95
N PRO A 116 -18.49 13.56 11.40
CA PRO A 116 -17.67 13.73 10.20
C PRO A 116 -16.20 13.37 10.43
N LYS A 117 -15.71 13.51 11.67
CA LYS A 117 -14.35 13.19 12.11
C LYS A 117 -14.39 12.33 13.37
N VAL A 118 -13.70 11.19 13.31
CA VAL A 118 -13.58 10.23 14.45
C VAL A 118 -12.26 10.41 15.19
N ALA A 119 -11.18 10.69 14.44
CA ALA A 119 -9.84 10.89 15.01
C ALA A 119 -9.81 12.08 15.97
N GLY A 120 -9.15 11.92 17.09
CA GLY A 120 -9.12 12.90 18.18
C GLY A 120 -10.29 12.71 19.13
N GLN A 121 -11.07 13.78 19.38
CA GLN A 121 -12.01 13.84 20.51
C GLN A 121 -13.07 12.73 20.51
N VAL A 122 -13.59 12.31 19.35
CA VAL A 122 -14.66 11.30 19.30
C VAL A 122 -14.16 9.96 19.84
N ILE A 123 -13.05 9.43 19.31
CA ILE A 123 -12.52 8.16 19.80
C ILE A 123 -12.00 8.26 21.23
N GLU A 124 -11.34 9.38 21.59
CA GLU A 124 -10.79 9.57 22.94
C GLU A 124 -11.89 9.60 24.02
N ASN A 125 -13.04 10.21 23.73
CA ASN A 125 -14.16 10.30 24.69
C ASN A 125 -14.86 8.95 24.93
N LEU A 126 -14.70 7.99 24.03
CA LEU A 126 -15.26 6.64 24.20
C LEU A 126 -14.40 5.74 25.12
N LEU A 127 -13.12 6.11 25.34
CA LEU A 127 -12.17 5.33 26.10
C LEU A 127 -12.12 5.76 27.57
N ASP A 128 -11.91 4.81 28.47
CA ASP A 128 -11.55 5.11 29.85
C ASP A 128 -10.11 5.66 29.93
N ASP A 129 -9.79 6.27 31.09
CA ASP A 129 -8.53 6.97 31.29
C ASP A 129 -7.31 6.05 31.18
N GLU A 130 -7.38 4.81 31.67
CA GLU A 130 -6.29 3.83 31.59
C GLU A 130 -6.02 3.43 30.14
N THR A 131 -7.06 3.04 29.42
CA THR A 131 -6.97 2.69 28.00
C THR A 131 -6.40 3.85 27.18
N ARG A 132 -6.88 5.08 27.44
CA ARG A 132 -6.41 6.29 26.75
C ARG A 132 -4.95 6.58 27.04
N LEU A 133 -4.53 6.50 28.31
CA LEU A 133 -3.16 6.73 28.73
C LEU A 133 -2.21 5.73 28.07
N ILE A 134 -2.49 4.43 28.18
CA ILE A 134 -1.64 3.38 27.61
C ILE A 134 -1.53 3.53 26.09
N THR A 135 -2.65 3.67 25.39
CA THR A 135 -2.64 3.67 23.93
C THR A 135 -2.10 4.98 23.31
N ASN A 136 -2.04 6.08 24.06
CA ASN A 136 -1.39 7.32 23.64
C ASN A 136 0.09 7.39 24.03
N THR A 137 0.59 6.46 24.85
CA THR A 137 2.01 6.38 25.22
C THR A 137 2.86 5.89 24.02
N ASN A 138 4.09 6.39 23.94
CA ASN A 138 5.03 5.96 22.89
C ASN A 138 5.42 4.48 23.09
N PRO A 139 5.51 3.66 22.03
CA PRO A 139 5.87 2.24 22.14
C PRO A 139 7.17 1.98 22.92
N ARG A 140 8.18 2.79 22.73
CA ARG A 140 9.46 2.67 23.46
C ARG A 140 9.30 2.90 24.96
N GLU A 141 8.45 3.84 25.34
CA GLU A 141 8.14 4.11 26.75
C GLU A 141 7.33 2.97 27.37
N LEU A 142 6.38 2.37 26.62
CA LEU A 142 5.65 1.17 27.08
C LEU A 142 6.60 0.02 27.40
N ILE A 143 7.59 -0.25 26.52
CA ILE A 143 8.64 -1.26 26.80
C ILE A 143 9.40 -0.91 28.08
N GLY A 144 9.78 0.36 28.26
CA GLY A 144 10.45 0.84 29.47
C GLY A 144 9.62 0.63 30.74
N GLN A 145 8.32 0.87 30.69
CA GLN A 145 7.40 0.65 31.81
C GLN A 145 7.20 -0.85 32.11
N MET A 146 7.09 -1.69 31.07
CA MET A 146 7.02 -3.16 31.23
C MET A 146 8.33 -3.72 31.79
N SER A 147 9.50 -3.24 31.36
CA SER A 147 10.80 -3.69 31.86
C SER A 147 11.00 -3.35 33.34
N GLN A 148 10.32 -2.31 33.84
CA GLN A 148 10.33 -1.88 35.24
C GLN A 148 9.20 -2.52 36.07
N GLY A 149 8.36 -3.36 35.48
CA GLY A 149 7.20 -3.97 36.12
C GLY A 149 6.10 -2.96 36.51
N LYS A 150 6.09 -1.75 35.92
CA LYS A 150 5.05 -0.73 36.14
C LYS A 150 3.78 -1.03 35.35
N LEU A 151 3.92 -1.65 34.19
CA LEU A 151 2.83 -2.19 33.35
C LEU A 151 3.12 -3.66 33.08
N SER A 152 2.07 -4.45 32.92
CA SER A 152 2.15 -5.81 32.36
C SER A 152 1.83 -5.82 30.87
N ALA A 153 2.29 -6.84 30.14
CA ALA A 153 1.96 -7.03 28.74
C ALA A 153 0.44 -7.21 28.56
N ILE A 154 -0.24 -7.89 29.48
CA ILE A 154 -1.70 -8.08 29.43
C ILE A 154 -2.45 -6.74 29.56
N GLN A 155 -1.98 -5.79 30.37
CA GLN A 155 -2.58 -4.45 30.47
C GLN A 155 -2.40 -3.69 29.16
N VAL A 156 -1.20 -3.67 28.59
CA VAL A 156 -0.90 -2.99 27.34
C VAL A 156 -1.75 -3.57 26.20
N VAL A 157 -1.71 -4.89 26.00
CA VAL A 157 -2.42 -5.56 24.90
C VAL A 157 -3.93 -5.42 25.08
N SER A 158 -4.47 -5.53 26.29
CA SER A 158 -5.90 -5.35 26.57
C SER A 158 -6.37 -3.94 26.20
N ALA A 159 -5.60 -2.90 26.55
CA ALA A 159 -5.91 -1.52 26.22
C ALA A 159 -5.97 -1.29 24.69
N PHE A 160 -4.98 -1.80 23.96
CA PHE A 160 -4.96 -1.69 22.49
C PHE A 160 -6.05 -2.53 21.81
N CYS A 161 -6.31 -3.77 22.26
CA CYS A 161 -7.41 -4.59 21.75
C CYS A 161 -8.77 -3.89 21.94
N LYS A 162 -9.01 -3.29 23.12
CA LYS A 162 -10.23 -2.52 23.39
C LYS A 162 -10.35 -1.32 22.45
N ARG A 163 -9.28 -0.54 22.28
CA ARG A 163 -9.27 0.61 21.35
C ARG A 163 -9.47 0.15 19.90
N ALA A 164 -8.79 -0.91 19.47
CA ALA A 164 -8.94 -1.49 18.14
C ALA A 164 -10.37 -2.00 17.90
N ALA A 165 -11.03 -2.60 18.90
CA ALA A 165 -12.42 -3.02 18.85
C ALA A 165 -13.35 -1.83 18.63
N TYR A 166 -13.13 -0.70 19.31
CA TYR A 166 -13.91 0.52 19.13
C TYR A 166 -13.69 1.13 17.74
N CYS A 167 -12.41 1.22 17.32
CA CYS A 167 -12.07 1.67 15.97
C CYS A 167 -12.76 0.85 14.88
N HIS A 168 -12.75 -0.49 15.03
CA HIS A 168 -13.41 -1.39 14.08
C HIS A 168 -14.92 -1.19 14.04
N GLN A 169 -15.60 -1.13 15.18
CA GLN A 169 -17.06 -0.95 15.25
C GLN A 169 -17.54 0.37 14.63
N ILE A 170 -16.66 1.40 14.57
CA ILE A 170 -16.99 2.72 14.06
C ILE A 170 -16.53 2.92 12.61
N CYS A 171 -15.40 2.31 12.23
CA CYS A 171 -14.72 2.59 10.95
C CYS A 171 -14.48 1.36 10.06
N ASP A 172 -14.90 0.15 10.48
CA ASP A 172 -14.81 -1.09 9.71
C ASP A 172 -13.37 -1.41 9.23
N LEU A 173 -12.39 -1.44 10.16
CA LEU A 173 -10.96 -1.48 9.84
C LEU A 173 -10.31 -2.87 9.90
N LEU A 174 -10.89 -3.85 10.61
CA LEU A 174 -10.30 -5.18 10.80
C LEU A 174 -11.01 -6.23 9.95
N LEU A 175 -10.28 -6.89 9.06
CA LEU A 175 -10.75 -8.09 8.34
C LEU A 175 -10.66 -9.34 9.21
N GLU A 176 -9.67 -9.39 10.11
CA GLU A 176 -9.54 -10.48 11.08
C GLU A 176 -9.25 -9.92 12.48
N ILE A 177 -9.93 -10.50 13.46
CA ILE A 177 -9.82 -10.13 14.88
C ILE A 177 -9.13 -11.26 15.62
N GLY A 178 -8.03 -10.93 16.31
CA GLY A 178 -7.18 -11.89 17.03
C GLY A 178 -7.07 -11.62 18.53
N PHE A 179 -8.07 -10.98 19.16
CA PHE A 179 -7.96 -10.50 20.54
C PHE A 179 -7.71 -11.61 21.57
N ASP A 180 -8.40 -12.75 21.46
CA ASP A 180 -8.22 -13.87 22.41
C ASP A 180 -6.82 -14.47 22.29
N LEU A 181 -6.31 -14.62 21.04
CA LEU A 181 -4.95 -15.07 20.78
C LEU A 181 -3.94 -14.07 21.38
N ALA A 182 -4.17 -12.78 21.15
CA ALA A 182 -3.30 -11.71 21.66
C ALA A 182 -3.24 -11.68 23.20
N LEU A 183 -4.37 -11.81 23.87
CA LEU A 183 -4.42 -11.84 25.33
C LEU A 183 -3.72 -13.08 25.90
N THR A 184 -3.82 -14.22 25.22
CA THR A 184 -3.07 -15.43 25.58
C THR A 184 -1.57 -15.21 25.49
N GLN A 185 -1.09 -14.66 24.35
CA GLN A 185 0.33 -14.37 24.15
C GLN A 185 0.84 -13.28 25.10
N ALA A 186 0.01 -12.29 25.45
CA ALA A 186 0.37 -11.28 26.44
C ALA A 186 0.61 -11.88 27.82
N LYS A 187 -0.21 -12.85 28.23
CA LYS A 187 0.01 -13.58 29.48
C LYS A 187 1.30 -14.40 29.43
N GLU A 188 1.62 -15.03 28.30
CA GLU A 188 2.90 -15.74 28.12
C GLU A 188 4.10 -14.79 28.26
N CYS A 189 4.00 -13.55 27.76
CA CYS A 189 5.01 -12.51 27.96
C CYS A 189 5.19 -12.16 29.45
N ASP A 190 4.09 -11.95 30.18
CA ASP A 190 4.13 -11.65 31.61
C ASP A 190 4.69 -12.83 32.44
N ASP A 191 4.29 -14.06 32.12
CA ASP A 191 4.80 -15.27 32.77
C ASP A 191 6.31 -15.44 32.48
N TYR A 192 6.78 -15.13 31.26
CA TYR A 192 8.20 -15.13 30.93
C TYR A 192 8.96 -14.10 31.74
N PHE A 193 8.48 -12.85 31.80
CA PHE A 193 9.11 -11.78 32.57
C PHE A 193 9.19 -12.15 34.07
N LYS A 194 8.11 -12.67 34.63
CA LYS A 194 8.04 -13.12 36.03
C LYS A 194 9.06 -14.22 36.35
N ASN A 195 9.22 -15.18 35.42
CA ASN A 195 10.09 -16.34 35.65
C ASN A 195 11.57 -16.06 35.37
N HIS A 196 11.90 -15.10 34.50
CA HIS A 196 13.27 -14.86 34.05
C HIS A 196 13.83 -13.49 34.47
N GLY A 197 13.00 -12.56 34.95
CA GLY A 197 13.41 -11.19 35.32
C GLY A 197 13.89 -10.33 34.12
N LYS A 198 13.57 -10.73 32.88
CA LYS A 198 13.96 -10.03 31.67
C LYS A 198 12.87 -10.12 30.61
N LEU A 199 12.85 -9.16 29.68
CA LEU A 199 11.97 -9.16 28.51
C LEU A 199 12.34 -10.29 27.54
N ILE A 200 11.37 -10.77 26.73
CA ILE A 200 11.61 -11.76 25.66
C ILE A 200 12.55 -11.15 24.61
N GLY A 201 12.29 -9.91 24.19
CA GLY A 201 13.06 -9.19 23.20
C GLY A 201 12.71 -7.70 23.17
N GLU A 202 13.21 -7.00 22.15
CA GLU A 202 13.11 -5.54 22.03
C GLU A 202 11.68 -5.03 21.79
N LEU A 203 10.73 -5.90 21.42
CA LEU A 203 9.32 -5.57 21.18
C LEU A 203 8.37 -6.25 22.15
N HIS A 204 8.88 -6.69 23.30
CA HIS A 204 8.13 -7.44 24.31
C HIS A 204 6.81 -6.77 24.69
N GLY A 205 5.72 -7.51 24.53
CA GLY A 205 4.37 -7.09 24.91
C GLY A 205 3.76 -6.00 24.04
N LEU A 206 4.43 -5.54 22.97
CA LEU A 206 3.88 -4.53 22.08
C LEU A 206 2.87 -5.13 21.10
N PRO A 207 1.61 -4.66 21.10
CA PRO A 207 0.61 -5.09 20.12
C PRO A 207 0.83 -4.43 18.75
N PHE A 208 0.66 -5.22 17.68
CA PHE A 208 0.74 -4.74 16.30
C PHE A 208 -0.42 -5.25 15.45
N THR A 209 -0.69 -4.55 14.34
CA THR A 209 -1.61 -4.95 13.29
C THR A 209 -0.87 -5.17 11.98
N MET A 210 -1.46 -5.91 11.06
CA MET A 210 -0.94 -6.14 9.72
C MET A 210 -2.04 -6.06 8.68
N LYS A 211 -1.71 -5.57 7.50
CA LYS A 211 -2.56 -5.70 6.32
C LYS A 211 -2.92 -7.18 6.07
N ASP A 212 -4.14 -7.50 5.67
CA ASP A 212 -4.60 -8.89 5.46
C ASP A 212 -3.94 -9.59 4.26
N GLN A 213 -2.63 -9.41 4.13
CA GLN A 213 -1.73 -10.11 3.21
C GLN A 213 -0.69 -10.95 3.94
N PHE A 214 -0.75 -11.04 5.26
CA PHE A 214 0.20 -11.83 6.03
C PHE A 214 -0.52 -13.00 6.68
N HIS A 215 0.06 -14.19 6.56
CA HIS A 215 -0.43 -15.33 7.33
C HIS A 215 0.03 -15.21 8.78
N ILE A 216 -0.92 -15.34 9.69
CA ILE A 216 -0.71 -15.43 11.14
C ILE A 216 -1.38 -16.72 11.58
N GLU A 217 -0.64 -17.61 12.24
CA GLU A 217 -1.19 -18.85 12.76
C GLU A 217 -2.37 -18.56 13.70
N GLY A 218 -3.49 -19.24 13.48
CA GLY A 218 -4.74 -19.00 14.19
C GLY A 218 -5.66 -17.94 13.59
N MET A 219 -5.23 -17.21 12.54
CA MET A 219 -6.06 -16.21 11.84
C MET A 219 -6.15 -16.53 10.35
N PRO A 220 -7.36 -16.46 9.73
CA PRO A 220 -7.50 -16.63 8.29
C PRO A 220 -6.89 -15.45 7.51
N SER A 221 -6.77 -15.57 6.19
CA SER A 221 -6.35 -14.50 5.28
C SER A 221 -7.25 -14.50 4.05
N SER A 222 -7.86 -13.36 3.74
CA SER A 222 -8.75 -13.20 2.58
C SER A 222 -8.15 -12.34 1.47
N ALA A 223 -7.19 -11.47 1.79
CA ALA A 223 -6.70 -10.42 0.89
C ALA A 223 -7.82 -9.58 0.25
N GLY A 224 -8.97 -9.50 0.91
CA GLY A 224 -10.16 -8.79 0.44
C GLY A 224 -11.01 -9.57 -0.57
N TYR A 225 -10.67 -10.82 -0.89
CA TYR A 225 -11.47 -11.70 -1.76
C TYR A 225 -12.47 -12.53 -0.95
N ILE A 226 -13.72 -12.54 -1.36
CA ILE A 226 -14.76 -13.38 -0.72
C ILE A 226 -14.47 -14.86 -0.94
N GLY A 227 -13.99 -15.23 -2.12
CA GLY A 227 -13.65 -16.62 -2.46
C GLY A 227 -12.51 -17.21 -1.63
N TRP A 228 -11.80 -16.38 -0.87
CA TRP A 228 -10.74 -16.85 0.03
C TRP A 228 -11.19 -17.02 1.48
N ILE A 229 -12.40 -16.60 1.83
CA ILE A 229 -12.97 -16.82 3.17
C ILE A 229 -13.14 -18.33 3.42
N GLY A 230 -12.55 -18.81 4.51
CA GLY A 230 -12.59 -20.23 4.87
C GLY A 230 -11.64 -21.14 4.08
N THR A 231 -10.72 -20.55 3.28
CA THR A 231 -9.77 -21.29 2.45
C THR A 231 -8.33 -20.81 2.71
N PHE A 232 -7.35 -21.51 2.19
CA PHE A 232 -5.97 -21.02 2.10
C PHE A 232 -5.71 -20.52 0.67
N GLU A 233 -5.75 -19.20 0.46
CA GLU A 233 -5.54 -18.57 -0.86
C GLU A 233 -6.45 -19.19 -1.94
N GLY A 234 -7.75 -19.34 -1.65
CA GLY A 234 -8.73 -19.94 -2.55
C GLY A 234 -8.74 -21.48 -2.59
N LYS A 235 -7.82 -22.15 -1.89
CA LYS A 235 -7.73 -23.62 -1.85
C LYS A 235 -8.48 -24.17 -0.67
N LEU A 236 -9.61 -24.86 -0.97
CA LEU A 236 -10.37 -25.61 0.03
C LEU A 236 -9.54 -26.77 0.61
N ASP A 237 -9.84 -27.16 1.84
CA ASP A 237 -9.26 -28.32 2.55
C ASP A 237 -7.72 -28.32 2.61
N SER A 238 -7.08 -27.16 2.47
CA SER A 238 -5.64 -27.02 2.59
C SER A 238 -5.21 -27.20 4.05
N GLU A 239 -4.23 -28.07 4.29
CA GLU A 239 -3.61 -28.23 5.62
C GLU A 239 -2.93 -26.95 6.13
N LYS A 240 -2.69 -25.96 5.24
CA LYS A 240 -2.09 -24.67 5.57
C LYS A 240 -3.08 -23.66 6.13
N TYR A 241 -4.39 -23.88 5.97
CA TYR A 241 -5.40 -22.96 6.45
C TYR A 241 -5.26 -22.73 7.96
N MET A 242 -5.08 -21.49 8.37
CA MET A 242 -4.84 -21.05 9.76
C MET A 242 -3.62 -21.69 10.48
N LYS A 243 -2.78 -22.45 9.76
CA LYS A 243 -1.56 -23.07 10.31
C LYS A 243 -0.27 -22.51 9.69
N SER A 244 -0.39 -21.63 8.70
CA SER A 244 0.76 -20.97 8.09
C SER A 244 1.05 -19.66 8.83
N GLU A 245 2.35 -19.34 8.90
CA GLU A 245 2.82 -18.07 9.43
C GLU A 245 3.84 -17.45 8.48
N SER A 246 3.75 -16.14 8.25
CA SER A 246 4.73 -15.38 7.49
C SER A 246 6.02 -15.21 8.29
N LEU A 247 7.18 -15.29 7.63
CA LEU A 247 8.47 -15.16 8.33
C LEU A 247 8.58 -13.88 9.16
N LEU A 248 8.06 -12.76 8.66
CA LEU A 248 8.04 -11.50 9.41
C LEU A 248 7.25 -11.65 10.73
N VAL A 249 6.11 -12.36 10.73
CA VAL A 249 5.31 -12.60 11.94
C VAL A 249 6.09 -13.44 12.95
N GLU A 250 6.73 -14.52 12.50
CA GLU A 250 7.60 -15.34 13.35
C GLU A 250 8.71 -14.50 14.00
N GLN A 251 9.35 -13.60 13.22
CA GLN A 251 10.39 -12.70 13.71
C GLN A 251 9.86 -11.72 14.76
N LEU A 252 8.72 -11.09 14.52
CA LEU A 252 8.10 -10.16 15.45
C LEU A 252 7.71 -10.87 16.76
N LYS A 253 7.13 -12.06 16.68
CA LYS A 253 6.80 -12.89 17.86
C LYS A 253 8.05 -13.30 18.63
N SER A 254 9.14 -13.64 17.94
CA SER A 254 10.42 -13.95 18.60
C SER A 254 11.02 -12.77 19.37
N LEU A 255 10.68 -11.54 18.96
CA LEU A 255 11.04 -10.29 19.65
C LEU A 255 10.04 -9.92 20.76
N GLY A 256 8.98 -10.71 20.94
CA GLY A 256 7.95 -10.52 21.96
C GLY A 256 6.79 -9.62 21.54
N ALA A 257 6.70 -9.22 20.25
CA ALA A 257 5.56 -8.48 19.74
C ALA A 257 4.33 -9.38 19.53
N ILE A 258 3.12 -8.82 19.65
CA ILE A 258 1.87 -9.56 19.73
C ILE A 258 0.90 -9.09 18.63
N PRO A 259 0.51 -9.96 17.66
CA PRO A 259 -0.47 -9.61 16.66
C PRO A 259 -1.89 -9.54 17.26
N ILE A 260 -2.61 -8.43 17.06
CA ILE A 260 -3.96 -8.25 17.60
C ILE A 260 -5.05 -8.37 16.52
N GLY A 261 -4.69 -8.32 15.24
CA GLY A 261 -5.64 -8.43 14.14
C GLY A 261 -5.02 -8.10 12.80
N LYS A 262 -5.81 -8.31 11.73
CA LYS A 262 -5.40 -7.97 10.38
C LYS A 262 -6.36 -6.96 9.77
N THR A 263 -5.81 -5.97 9.09
CA THR A 263 -6.53 -4.78 8.65
C THR A 263 -7.05 -4.91 7.24
N THR A 264 -8.14 -4.21 6.96
CA THR A 264 -8.77 -4.15 5.64
C THR A 264 -7.86 -3.49 4.60
N LEU A 265 -8.04 -3.91 3.36
CA LEU A 265 -7.24 -3.51 2.21
C LEU A 265 -8.12 -3.39 0.96
N ALA A 266 -7.60 -2.79 -0.10
CA ALA A 266 -8.25 -2.88 -1.41
C ALA A 266 -8.25 -4.34 -1.89
N THR A 267 -9.35 -4.81 -2.49
CA THR A 267 -9.44 -6.18 -3.02
C THR A 267 -8.20 -6.51 -3.85
N GLY A 268 -7.51 -7.59 -3.50
CA GLY A 268 -6.28 -8.00 -4.19
C GLY A 268 -5.17 -6.93 -4.21
N THR A 269 -5.22 -5.93 -3.34
CA THR A 269 -4.29 -4.79 -3.28
C THR A 269 -4.25 -3.91 -4.52
N TRP A 270 -5.22 -4.05 -5.42
CA TRP A 270 -5.20 -3.50 -6.79
C TRP A 270 -5.77 -2.08 -6.93
N SER A 271 -5.77 -1.30 -5.85
CA SER A 271 -6.23 0.10 -5.87
C SER A 271 -5.52 0.97 -4.84
N ALA A 272 -5.36 2.27 -5.15
CA ALA A 272 -4.98 3.30 -4.19
C ALA A 272 -6.16 3.76 -3.30
N ILE A 273 -7.28 3.07 -3.33
CA ILE A 273 -8.48 3.29 -2.52
C ILE A 273 -8.84 1.97 -1.85
N THR A 274 -8.95 1.96 -0.52
CA THR A 274 -9.28 0.76 0.24
C THR A 274 -10.77 0.49 0.22
N ASN A 275 -11.15 -0.49 -0.60
CA ASN A 275 -12.51 -0.97 -0.78
C ASN A 275 -12.49 -2.48 -1.10
N ASN A 276 -13.40 -3.25 -0.51
CA ASN A 276 -13.63 -4.66 -0.82
C ASN A 276 -15.08 -5.05 -0.51
N ASN A 277 -15.53 -6.18 -1.04
CA ASN A 277 -16.91 -6.63 -0.88
C ASN A 277 -17.20 -7.25 0.51
N ILE A 278 -16.20 -7.36 1.40
CA ILE A 278 -16.37 -7.88 2.77
C ILE A 278 -16.79 -6.77 3.72
N LEU A 279 -16.04 -5.66 3.76
CA LEU A 279 -16.28 -4.54 4.68
C LEU A 279 -16.71 -3.24 3.96
N GLY A 280 -16.63 -3.19 2.63
CA GLY A 280 -16.87 -1.96 1.87
C GLY A 280 -15.68 -1.00 1.93
N TYR A 281 -15.97 0.29 1.78
CA TYR A 281 -14.94 1.34 1.89
C TYR A 281 -14.46 1.49 3.32
N ALA A 282 -13.15 1.39 3.54
CA ALA A 282 -12.55 1.77 4.81
C ALA A 282 -12.85 3.25 5.12
N VAL A 283 -13.34 3.52 6.31
CA VAL A 283 -13.72 4.88 6.72
C VAL A 283 -12.48 5.67 7.10
N ASN A 284 -12.30 6.84 6.46
CA ASN A 284 -11.24 7.77 6.84
C ASN A 284 -11.63 8.46 8.19
N PRO A 285 -10.86 8.25 9.26
CA PRO A 285 -11.18 8.81 10.57
C PRO A 285 -11.04 10.32 10.67
N HIS A 286 -10.34 10.97 9.75
CA HIS A 286 -10.22 12.42 9.70
C HIS A 286 -11.35 13.10 8.93
N ASN A 287 -11.92 12.39 7.94
CA ASN A 287 -13.09 12.86 7.20
C ASN A 287 -13.77 11.66 6.50
N ARG A 288 -14.98 11.31 6.96
CA ARG A 288 -15.73 10.14 6.44
C ARG A 288 -16.08 10.20 4.95
N ASN A 289 -16.11 11.38 4.37
CA ASN A 289 -16.42 11.57 2.95
C ASN A 289 -15.24 11.25 2.04
N LEU A 290 -14.03 11.09 2.61
CA LEU A 290 -12.82 10.82 1.88
C LEU A 290 -12.39 9.35 2.02
N SER A 291 -11.54 8.91 1.10
CA SER A 291 -10.86 7.63 1.18
C SER A 291 -9.75 7.65 2.24
N THR A 292 -9.47 6.50 2.83
CA THR A 292 -8.27 6.29 3.66
C THR A 292 -6.98 6.31 2.83
N GLY A 293 -7.10 6.31 1.49
CA GLY A 293 -6.00 5.89 0.63
C GLY A 293 -5.97 4.36 0.52
N GLY A 294 -4.96 3.82 -0.15
CA GLY A 294 -4.82 2.38 -0.38
C GLY A 294 -3.48 2.01 -1.04
N SER A 295 -3.24 0.72 -1.09
CA SER A 295 -4.14 -0.38 -0.72
C SER A 295 -4.09 -0.75 0.77
N SER A 296 -3.17 -0.16 1.60
CA SER A 296 -3.06 -0.42 3.04
C SER A 296 -3.85 0.62 3.88
N GLY A 297 -5.05 1.04 3.43
CA GLY A 297 -5.79 2.12 4.07
C GLY A 297 -6.35 1.75 5.43
N GLY A 298 -6.75 0.49 5.65
CA GLY A 298 -7.18 0.01 6.96
C GLY A 298 -6.05 0.07 7.99
N GLU A 299 -4.82 -0.26 7.57
CA GLU A 299 -3.65 -0.16 8.43
C GLU A 299 -3.33 1.28 8.81
N ALA A 300 -3.28 2.19 7.84
CA ALA A 300 -3.04 3.60 8.13
C ALA A 300 -4.12 4.22 9.02
N ALA A 301 -5.40 3.87 8.80
CA ALA A 301 -6.52 4.39 9.59
C ALA A 301 -6.49 3.89 11.05
N ILE A 302 -6.17 2.61 11.29
CA ILE A 302 -6.07 2.10 12.66
C ILE A 302 -4.88 2.71 13.40
N GLN A 303 -3.76 2.97 12.72
CA GLN A 303 -2.62 3.70 13.27
C GLN A 303 -2.98 5.15 13.62
N ALA A 304 -3.72 5.84 12.76
CA ALA A 304 -4.20 7.21 13.04
C ALA A 304 -5.13 7.27 14.26
N LEU A 305 -5.90 6.22 14.50
CA LEU A 305 -6.75 6.06 15.69
C LEU A 305 -5.99 5.45 16.88
N ARG A 306 -4.69 5.19 16.79
CA ARG A 306 -3.88 4.58 17.85
C ARG A 306 -4.40 3.20 18.27
N GLY A 307 -4.98 2.44 17.35
CA GLY A 307 -5.51 1.11 17.60
C GLY A 307 -4.44 0.02 17.72
N SER A 308 -3.18 0.31 17.35
CA SER A 308 -2.01 -0.56 17.64
C SER A 308 -0.73 0.29 17.81
N CYS A 309 0.34 -0.32 18.32
CA CYS A 309 1.62 0.38 18.53
C CYS A 309 2.36 0.71 17.24
N PHE A 310 2.26 -0.17 16.27
CA PHE A 310 2.81 -0.07 14.92
C PHE A 310 2.11 -1.08 14.03
N GLY A 311 2.32 -0.97 12.72
CA GLY A 311 1.69 -1.90 11.79
C GLY A 311 2.44 -2.03 10.47
N PHE A 312 2.01 -3.02 9.66
CA PHE A 312 2.67 -3.38 8.42
C PHE A 312 1.70 -3.35 7.25
N GLY A 313 2.12 -2.64 6.22
CA GLY A 313 1.48 -2.67 4.90
C GLY A 313 2.41 -3.22 3.84
N THR A 314 1.95 -3.23 2.59
CA THR A 314 2.74 -3.58 1.42
C THR A 314 2.68 -2.48 0.39
N ASP A 315 3.76 -2.27 -0.36
CA ASP A 315 3.89 -1.17 -1.31
C ASP A 315 4.52 -1.64 -2.62
N VAL A 316 3.82 -1.45 -3.72
CA VAL A 316 4.31 -1.67 -5.08
C VAL A 316 4.06 -0.45 -5.98
N GLY A 317 3.32 0.53 -5.46
CA GLY A 317 2.95 1.74 -6.20
C GLY A 317 2.48 2.88 -5.30
N GLY A 318 2.99 2.94 -4.04
CA GLY A 318 2.60 3.92 -3.04
C GLY A 318 1.64 3.39 -1.97
N SER A 319 1.38 2.08 -1.94
CA SER A 319 0.33 1.48 -1.09
C SER A 319 0.61 1.49 0.43
N VAL A 320 1.78 1.93 0.88
CA VAL A 320 2.09 2.29 2.28
C VAL A 320 2.15 3.81 2.42
N SER A 321 2.90 4.47 1.55
CA SER A 321 3.19 5.90 1.63
C SER A 321 1.94 6.77 1.46
N ILE A 322 1.09 6.47 0.47
CA ILE A 322 -0.13 7.23 0.18
C ILE A 322 -1.14 7.18 1.33
N PRO A 323 -1.58 5.98 1.82
CA PRO A 323 -2.53 5.94 2.92
C PRO A 323 -1.93 6.51 4.22
N ALA A 324 -0.65 6.30 4.50
CA ALA A 324 0.00 6.92 5.66
C ALA A 324 -0.06 8.45 5.60
N ALA A 325 0.17 9.04 4.42
CA ALA A 325 0.10 10.48 4.22
C ALA A 325 -1.31 11.04 4.48
N TYR A 326 -2.36 10.37 3.96
CA TYR A 326 -3.74 10.80 4.18
C TYR A 326 -4.26 10.58 5.60
N GLN A 327 -3.59 9.72 6.36
CA GLN A 327 -3.94 9.43 7.74
C GLN A 327 -3.04 10.15 8.76
N GLY A 328 -2.04 10.91 8.31
CA GLY A 328 -1.14 11.66 9.18
C GLY A 328 -0.31 10.76 10.11
N VAL A 329 0.10 9.59 9.61
CA VAL A 329 0.97 8.66 10.33
C VAL A 329 2.35 8.60 9.69
N TYR A 330 3.37 8.32 10.49
CA TYR A 330 4.71 8.08 9.97
C TYR A 330 4.75 6.77 9.22
N SER A 331 5.54 6.70 8.15
CA SER A 331 5.71 5.49 7.37
C SER A 331 7.14 5.31 6.89
N LEU A 332 7.58 4.06 6.80
CA LEU A 332 8.78 3.63 6.08
C LEU A 332 8.37 2.72 4.94
N LYS A 333 8.69 3.10 3.71
CA LYS A 333 8.77 2.20 2.56
C LYS A 333 10.25 1.88 2.35
N PRO A 334 10.74 0.70 2.72
CA PRO A 334 12.16 0.36 2.52
C PRO A 334 12.46 0.00 1.07
N SER A 335 13.73 -0.18 0.75
CA SER A 335 14.17 -0.80 -0.49
C SER A 335 13.77 -2.28 -0.55
N THR A 336 13.71 -2.83 -1.76
CA THR A 336 13.52 -4.27 -1.97
C THR A 336 14.59 -5.08 -1.24
N GLY A 337 14.17 -6.16 -0.60
CA GLY A 337 15.07 -7.08 0.07
C GLY A 337 15.55 -6.61 1.46
N ARG A 338 14.87 -5.64 2.10
CA ARG A 338 15.18 -5.26 3.49
C ARG A 338 14.34 -6.01 4.51
N ILE A 339 13.06 -6.21 4.23
CA ILE A 339 12.13 -6.99 5.06
C ILE A 339 11.66 -8.19 4.26
N SER A 340 11.58 -9.37 4.90
CA SER A 340 11.16 -10.62 4.26
C SER A 340 9.67 -10.64 3.96
N PHE A 341 9.32 -10.95 2.71
CA PHE A 341 7.93 -11.24 2.30
C PHE A 341 7.67 -12.75 2.17
N ARG A 342 8.56 -13.59 2.70
CA ARG A 342 8.40 -15.05 2.67
C ARG A 342 7.18 -15.47 3.50
N GLY A 343 6.33 -16.30 2.90
CA GLY A 343 5.09 -16.77 3.54
C GLY A 343 3.98 -15.72 3.60
N GLY A 344 4.16 -14.54 2.99
CA GLY A 344 3.07 -13.59 2.78
C GLY A 344 2.31 -13.86 1.50
N VAL A 345 1.07 -13.39 1.42
CA VAL A 345 0.20 -13.48 0.24
C VAL A 345 0.72 -12.58 -0.87
N LYS A 346 1.13 -13.18 -1.97
CA LYS A 346 1.58 -12.47 -3.18
C LYS A 346 0.45 -12.52 -4.22
N ILE A 347 -0.11 -11.36 -4.55
CA ILE A 347 -1.20 -11.26 -5.53
C ILE A 347 -0.72 -11.56 -6.95
N SER A 348 0.51 -11.18 -7.29
CA SER A 348 1.16 -11.52 -8.56
C SER A 348 2.54 -12.13 -8.25
N PRO A 349 2.61 -13.43 -7.89
CA PRO A 349 3.82 -14.05 -7.38
C PRO A 349 4.97 -14.10 -8.40
N GLY A 350 4.65 -14.04 -9.70
CA GLY A 350 5.62 -13.98 -10.80
C GLY A 350 6.24 -12.60 -11.04
N GLN A 351 5.76 -11.54 -10.37
CA GLN A 351 6.29 -10.18 -10.54
C GLN A 351 7.60 -10.01 -9.77
N VAL A 352 8.73 -10.23 -10.45
CA VAL A 352 10.08 -10.15 -9.86
C VAL A 352 10.86 -8.89 -10.25
N ALA A 353 10.49 -8.23 -11.35
CA ALA A 353 11.20 -7.03 -11.82
C ALA A 353 10.95 -5.81 -10.91
N MET A 354 9.75 -5.72 -10.35
CA MET A 354 9.33 -4.66 -9.44
C MET A 354 8.52 -5.28 -8.29
N PRO A 355 9.15 -6.02 -7.38
CA PRO A 355 8.45 -6.72 -6.31
C PRO A 355 7.84 -5.74 -5.30
N ALA A 356 6.72 -6.14 -4.70
CA ALA A 356 6.17 -5.41 -3.56
C ALA A 356 7.13 -5.47 -2.37
N VAL A 357 7.25 -4.36 -1.65
CA VAL A 357 7.99 -4.27 -0.39
C VAL A 357 7.04 -4.21 0.79
N ILE A 358 7.49 -4.65 1.96
CA ILE A 358 6.78 -4.48 3.22
C ILE A 358 7.20 -3.15 3.82
N GLY A 359 6.23 -2.29 4.14
CA GLY A 359 6.48 -1.03 4.82
C GLY A 359 5.91 -1.04 6.25
N ILE A 360 6.42 -0.14 7.05
CA ILE A 360 6.05 0.04 8.46
C ILE A 360 5.28 1.35 8.60
N MET A 361 4.21 1.35 9.39
CA MET A 361 3.46 2.54 9.78
C MET A 361 3.44 2.64 11.31
N GLY A 362 3.46 3.85 11.83
CA GLY A 362 3.47 4.03 13.27
C GLY A 362 3.34 5.48 13.72
N PRO A 363 3.30 5.68 15.04
CA PRO A 363 3.00 6.99 15.63
C PRO A 363 4.17 7.99 15.61
N SER A 364 5.39 7.51 15.37
CA SER A 364 6.58 8.36 15.41
C SER A 364 7.74 7.76 14.60
N LEU A 365 8.69 8.61 14.22
CA LEU A 365 9.92 8.20 13.56
C LEU A 365 10.74 7.19 14.40
N ASP A 366 10.81 7.43 15.71
CA ASP A 366 11.46 6.56 16.68
C ASP A 366 10.86 5.14 16.71
N ALA A 367 9.51 5.04 16.64
CA ALA A 367 8.82 3.76 16.59
C ALA A 367 9.17 2.99 15.32
N LEU A 368 9.18 3.67 14.15
CA LEU A 368 9.55 3.04 12.87
C LEU A 368 10.98 2.52 12.91
N GLN A 369 11.94 3.36 13.36
CA GLN A 369 13.35 2.99 13.44
C GLN A 369 13.58 1.81 14.39
N SER A 370 12.96 1.83 15.56
CA SER A 370 13.06 0.76 16.55
C SER A 370 12.56 -0.56 15.99
N VAL A 371 11.37 -0.57 15.38
CA VAL A 371 10.78 -1.78 14.78
C VAL A 371 11.65 -2.30 13.64
N PHE A 372 12.11 -1.43 12.73
CA PHE A 372 12.94 -1.81 11.60
C PHE A 372 14.28 -2.41 12.06
N LYS A 373 14.95 -1.75 13.02
CA LYS A 373 16.21 -2.22 13.64
C LYS A 373 16.01 -3.58 14.31
N SER A 374 14.93 -3.76 15.08
CA SER A 374 14.61 -5.03 15.74
C SER A 374 14.38 -6.16 14.74
N ILE A 375 13.68 -5.91 13.60
CA ILE A 375 13.52 -6.91 12.54
C ILE A 375 14.88 -7.33 11.98
N LEU A 376 15.77 -6.37 11.68
CA LEU A 376 17.10 -6.67 11.14
C LEU A 376 17.97 -7.47 12.14
N SER A 377 17.79 -7.28 13.45
CA SER A 377 18.51 -8.03 14.50
C SER A 377 18.24 -9.53 14.45
N THR A 378 17.08 -9.95 13.89
CA THR A 378 16.72 -11.36 13.71
C THR A 378 17.44 -12.04 12.54
N SER A 379 18.25 -11.30 11.78
CA SER A 379 18.99 -11.80 10.61
C SER A 379 18.11 -12.45 9.53
N PRO A 380 17.09 -11.73 8.99
CA PRO A 380 16.10 -12.29 8.05
C PRO A 380 16.71 -12.94 6.81
N TRP A 381 17.89 -12.51 6.36
CA TRP A 381 18.62 -13.07 5.22
C TRP A 381 19.09 -14.52 5.40
N ILE A 382 19.10 -15.05 6.63
CA ILE A 382 19.43 -16.46 6.87
C ILE A 382 18.28 -17.38 6.42
N ARG A 383 17.04 -16.90 6.57
CA ARG A 383 15.82 -17.69 6.29
C ARG A 383 15.14 -17.32 4.98
N ASP A 384 15.47 -16.17 4.40
CA ASP A 384 14.91 -15.69 3.12
C ASP A 384 16.04 -15.20 2.20
N GLN A 385 16.27 -15.96 1.13
CA GLN A 385 17.31 -15.69 0.13
C GLN A 385 17.12 -14.38 -0.64
N VAL A 386 15.89 -13.81 -0.64
CA VAL A 386 15.58 -12.53 -1.31
C VAL A 386 16.02 -11.35 -0.45
N VAL A 387 16.22 -11.57 0.85
CA VAL A 387 16.64 -10.51 1.78
C VAL A 387 18.14 -10.29 1.70
N THR A 388 18.53 -9.05 1.45
CA THR A 388 19.95 -8.64 1.40
C THR A 388 20.58 -8.77 2.80
N ARG A 389 21.75 -9.38 2.87
CA ARG A 389 22.53 -9.47 4.13
C ARG A 389 23.10 -8.09 4.50
N MET A 390 22.29 -7.32 5.18
CA MET A 390 22.65 -5.98 5.61
C MET A 390 22.08 -5.72 7.02
N PRO A 391 22.85 -6.08 8.07
CA PRO A 391 22.45 -5.77 9.45
C PRO A 391 22.46 -4.26 9.69
N TRP A 392 21.75 -3.80 10.72
CA TRP A 392 21.84 -2.44 11.20
C TRP A 392 23.28 -2.18 11.69
N GLN A 393 23.93 -1.17 11.17
CA GLN A 393 25.33 -0.86 11.46
C GLN A 393 25.51 0.19 12.56
N GLY A 394 24.44 0.94 12.88
CA GLY A 394 24.48 1.97 13.91
C GLY A 394 25.28 3.19 13.51
N LEU A 395 25.41 3.50 12.23
CA LEU A 395 26.21 4.61 11.69
C LEU A 395 25.90 5.95 12.36
N TYR A 396 24.65 6.13 12.78
CA TYR A 396 24.15 7.38 13.37
C TYR A 396 23.54 7.16 14.76
N ASP A 397 23.77 5.99 15.39
CA ASP A 397 23.27 5.72 16.73
C ASP A 397 23.91 6.67 17.75
N GLY A 398 23.13 7.65 18.20
CA GLY A 398 23.56 8.65 19.19
C GLY A 398 24.34 9.86 18.64
N GLN A 399 24.67 9.94 17.35
CA GLN A 399 25.39 11.07 16.79
C GLN A 399 24.96 11.35 15.34
N LEU A 400 24.16 12.41 15.14
CA LEU A 400 23.76 12.85 13.81
C LEU A 400 24.91 13.58 13.08
N PRO A 401 24.95 13.56 11.73
CA PRO A 401 25.89 14.36 10.95
C PRO A 401 25.83 15.85 11.31
N LYS A 402 26.94 16.56 11.17
CA LYS A 402 26.98 18.01 11.44
C LYS A 402 26.22 18.78 10.36
N ARG A 403 25.39 19.74 10.76
CA ARG A 403 24.49 20.48 9.88
C ARG A 403 25.17 21.22 8.72
N PRO A 404 26.33 21.91 8.86
CA PRO A 404 26.91 22.64 7.76
C PRO A 404 27.41 21.76 6.61
N ASP A 405 27.51 20.44 6.84
CA ASP A 405 27.99 19.51 5.82
C ASP A 405 26.85 18.80 5.09
N LEU A 406 25.57 19.21 5.31
CA LEU A 406 24.39 18.55 4.77
C LEU A 406 23.69 19.40 3.71
N ALA A 407 23.31 18.76 2.60
CA ALA A 407 22.45 19.35 1.58
C ALA A 407 21.30 18.39 1.23
N PHE A 408 20.11 18.96 1.02
CA PHE A 408 18.92 18.19 0.62
C PHE A 408 18.41 18.64 -0.73
N GLY A 409 18.01 17.67 -1.58
CA GLY A 409 17.23 17.97 -2.77
C GLY A 409 15.82 18.40 -2.36
N PHE A 410 15.27 19.43 -3.00
CA PHE A 410 13.93 19.94 -2.72
C PHE A 410 13.06 19.92 -3.97
N LEU A 411 12.13 18.97 -4.03
CA LEU A 411 11.22 18.73 -5.14
C LEU A 411 9.88 19.40 -4.84
N GLU A 412 9.64 20.61 -5.32
CA GLU A 412 8.37 21.32 -5.14
C GLU A 412 7.23 20.66 -5.94
N ASN A 413 7.53 20.27 -7.17
CA ASN A 413 6.65 19.49 -8.06
C ASN A 413 7.48 18.68 -9.05
N ASP A 414 6.88 17.68 -9.68
CA ASP A 414 7.56 16.76 -10.61
C ASP A 414 7.55 17.23 -12.08
N GLY A 415 7.19 18.47 -12.33
CA GLY A 415 7.08 19.05 -13.68
C GLY A 415 5.85 18.60 -14.48
N ILE A 416 5.00 17.75 -13.88
CA ILE A 416 3.77 17.22 -14.50
C ILE A 416 2.55 17.70 -13.76
N VAL A 417 2.54 17.58 -12.42
CA VAL A 417 1.40 17.91 -11.55
C VAL A 417 1.86 18.75 -10.37
N THR A 418 1.23 19.89 -10.20
CA THR A 418 1.39 20.78 -9.04
C THR A 418 0.60 20.21 -7.84
N PRO A 419 1.21 20.14 -6.65
CA PRO A 419 0.49 19.75 -5.45
C PRO A 419 -0.67 20.71 -5.12
N HIS A 420 -1.75 20.14 -4.53
CA HIS A 420 -2.84 20.93 -3.95
C HIS A 420 -2.32 21.98 -2.94
N PRO A 421 -3.00 23.10 -2.74
CA PRO A 421 -2.52 24.20 -1.91
C PRO A 421 -2.02 23.81 -0.51
N PRO A 422 -2.69 22.92 0.27
CA PRO A 422 -2.18 22.54 1.59
C PRO A 422 -0.90 21.69 1.52
N VAL A 423 -0.72 20.89 0.46
CA VAL A 423 0.53 20.13 0.23
C VAL A 423 1.67 21.08 -0.15
N ALA A 424 1.40 22.04 -1.03
CA ALA A 424 2.35 23.08 -1.37
C ALA A 424 2.74 23.92 -0.14
N ARG A 425 1.78 24.22 0.76
CA ARG A 425 2.06 24.89 2.03
C ARG A 425 2.93 24.03 2.96
N ALA A 426 2.70 22.73 3.05
CA ALA A 426 3.57 21.84 3.82
C ALA A 426 5.02 21.89 3.30
N MET A 427 5.22 21.92 1.99
CA MET A 427 6.56 22.08 1.40
C MET A 427 7.18 23.44 1.78
N ARG A 428 6.42 24.55 1.78
CA ARG A 428 6.93 25.85 2.23
C ARG A 428 7.29 25.85 3.72
N ILE A 429 6.52 25.19 4.57
CA ILE A 429 6.83 25.01 6.01
C ILE A 429 8.18 24.31 6.16
N ILE A 430 8.41 23.22 5.42
CA ILE A 430 9.71 22.52 5.44
C ILE A 430 10.84 23.44 4.98
N LYS A 431 10.66 24.15 3.87
CA LYS A 431 11.66 25.09 3.36
C LYS A 431 12.05 26.10 4.43
N LYS A 432 11.08 26.70 5.10
CA LYS A 432 11.31 27.65 6.19
C LYS A 432 12.01 27.03 7.38
N ALA A 433 11.64 25.80 7.77
CA ALA A 433 12.27 25.07 8.87
C ALA A 433 13.75 24.77 8.58
N MET A 434 14.06 24.33 7.36
CA MET A 434 15.43 24.04 6.93
C MET A 434 16.29 25.30 6.84
N GLU A 435 15.74 26.42 6.31
CA GLU A 435 16.41 27.72 6.30
C GLU A 435 16.75 28.18 7.72
N MET A 436 15.80 28.08 8.67
CA MET A 436 16.04 28.45 10.07
C MET A 436 17.04 27.51 10.78
N ALA A 437 17.19 26.30 10.29
CA ALA A 437 18.17 25.34 10.79
C ALA A 437 19.54 25.49 10.11
N GLU A 438 19.68 26.44 9.16
CA GLU A 438 20.90 26.68 8.36
C GLU A 438 21.32 25.43 7.59
N ILE A 439 20.33 24.68 7.02
CA ILE A 439 20.55 23.48 6.22
C ILE A 439 20.28 23.82 4.76
N GLU A 440 21.22 23.46 3.89
CA GLU A 440 21.15 23.74 2.47
C GLU A 440 20.03 22.97 1.78
N LEU A 441 19.22 23.67 0.96
CA LEU A 441 18.23 23.10 0.05
C LEU A 441 18.61 23.38 -1.38
N VAL A 442 18.79 22.34 -2.17
CA VAL A 442 19.08 22.40 -3.61
C VAL A 442 17.81 22.10 -4.39
N GLY A 443 17.41 22.97 -5.31
CA GLY A 443 16.26 22.71 -6.20
C GLY A 443 16.43 21.39 -6.93
N TRP A 444 15.40 20.53 -6.87
CA TRP A 444 15.45 19.19 -7.43
C TRP A 444 14.56 19.08 -8.68
N TYR A 445 15.17 18.88 -9.85
CA TYR A 445 14.51 18.80 -11.15
C TYR A 445 14.95 17.52 -11.88
N PRO A 446 14.50 16.35 -11.42
CA PRO A 446 14.99 15.07 -11.92
C PRO A 446 14.48 14.76 -13.32
N PRO A 447 14.99 13.70 -13.97
CA PRO A 447 14.40 13.15 -15.17
C PRO A 447 12.90 12.94 -14.99
N SER A 448 12.12 13.35 -16.01
CA SER A 448 10.65 13.38 -15.93
C SER A 448 10.02 12.04 -15.56
N ASN A 449 9.04 12.08 -14.66
CA ASN A 449 8.20 10.93 -14.31
C ASN A 449 7.17 10.55 -15.40
N SER A 450 7.22 11.15 -16.58
CA SER A 450 6.25 10.88 -17.65
C SER A 450 6.21 9.41 -18.10
N GLU A 451 7.33 8.68 -17.98
CA GLU A 451 7.40 7.25 -18.30
C GLU A 451 7.03 6.32 -17.14
N VAL A 452 6.99 6.82 -15.90
CA VAL A 452 6.77 6.01 -14.69
C VAL A 452 5.46 5.22 -14.76
N ALA A 453 4.36 5.89 -15.12
CA ALA A 453 3.05 5.24 -15.21
C ALA A 453 3.03 4.11 -16.25
N ASN A 454 3.72 4.30 -17.39
CA ASN A 454 3.83 3.27 -18.43
C ASN A 454 4.68 2.08 -17.98
N ILE A 455 5.86 2.34 -17.40
CA ILE A 455 6.75 1.28 -16.91
C ILE A 455 6.07 0.51 -15.77
N HIS A 456 5.56 1.22 -14.78
CA HIS A 456 4.88 0.62 -13.63
C HIS A 456 3.65 -0.19 -14.08
N GLY A 457 2.75 0.44 -14.86
CA GLY A 457 1.52 -0.21 -15.30
C GLY A 457 1.76 -1.43 -16.19
N ALA A 458 2.77 -1.38 -17.08
CA ALA A 458 3.14 -2.50 -17.93
C ALA A 458 3.71 -3.67 -17.11
N LEU A 459 4.65 -3.40 -16.22
CA LEU A 459 5.25 -4.44 -15.38
C LEU A 459 4.24 -5.03 -14.38
N ALA A 460 3.38 -4.20 -13.77
CA ALA A 460 2.35 -4.67 -12.84
C ALA A 460 1.26 -5.52 -13.48
N ARG A 461 1.00 -5.35 -14.79
CA ARG A 461 -0.06 -6.03 -15.54
C ARG A 461 0.46 -7.00 -16.59
N GLY A 462 1.72 -7.40 -16.50
CA GLY A 462 2.35 -8.23 -17.54
C GLY A 462 1.67 -9.57 -17.78
N ASP A 463 1.07 -10.16 -16.75
CA ASP A 463 0.26 -11.38 -16.80
C ASP A 463 -1.19 -11.17 -17.29
N GLY A 464 -1.58 -9.93 -17.57
CA GLY A 464 -2.97 -9.57 -17.86
C GLY A 464 -3.85 -9.49 -16.62
N CYS A 465 -3.27 -9.36 -15.42
CA CYS A 465 -3.94 -9.41 -14.12
C CYS A 465 -4.72 -10.73 -13.91
N LEU A 466 -4.20 -11.84 -14.46
CA LEU A 466 -4.87 -13.13 -14.43
C LEU A 466 -5.05 -13.65 -13.00
N ASP A 467 -4.00 -13.53 -12.16
CA ASP A 467 -4.06 -13.94 -10.75
C ASP A 467 -5.19 -13.24 -9.98
N VAL A 468 -5.42 -11.94 -10.26
CA VAL A 468 -6.51 -11.16 -9.65
C VAL A 468 -7.87 -11.64 -10.16
N TRP A 469 -7.97 -11.88 -11.46
CA TRP A 469 -9.19 -12.35 -12.09
C TRP A 469 -9.62 -13.72 -11.56
N GLU A 470 -8.71 -14.69 -11.54
CA GLU A 470 -8.98 -16.05 -11.03
C GLU A 470 -9.46 -16.04 -9.57
N ALA A 471 -8.90 -15.14 -8.74
CA ALA A 471 -9.34 -15.02 -7.35
C ALA A 471 -10.77 -14.46 -7.23
N LEU A 472 -11.17 -13.52 -8.11
CA LEU A 472 -12.54 -12.98 -8.14
C LEU A 472 -13.56 -14.01 -8.65
N GLU A 473 -13.19 -14.87 -9.61
CA GLU A 473 -14.07 -15.91 -10.14
C GLU A 473 -14.45 -16.99 -9.11
N LEU A 474 -13.65 -17.18 -8.05
CA LEU A 474 -13.94 -18.18 -7.02
C LEU A 474 -15.26 -17.96 -6.28
N SER A 475 -15.74 -16.73 -6.19
CA SER A 475 -16.97 -16.37 -5.47
C SER A 475 -18.03 -15.71 -6.35
N ASP A 476 -17.75 -15.45 -7.61
CA ASP A 476 -18.58 -14.62 -8.50
C ASP A 476 -18.97 -13.27 -7.84
N GLU A 477 -18.06 -12.73 -7.01
CA GLU A 477 -18.28 -11.46 -6.35
C GLU A 477 -18.31 -10.30 -7.36
N PRO A 478 -19.11 -9.24 -7.12
CA PRO A 478 -19.12 -8.08 -8.01
C PRO A 478 -17.78 -7.35 -7.96
N MET A 479 -17.32 -6.83 -9.09
CA MET A 479 -16.17 -5.94 -9.11
C MET A 479 -16.48 -4.67 -8.32
N THR A 480 -15.52 -4.22 -7.50
CA THR A 480 -15.58 -2.88 -6.92
C THR A 480 -15.40 -1.84 -8.03
N PRO A 481 -15.87 -0.59 -7.85
CA PRO A 481 -15.70 0.47 -8.85
C PRO A 481 -14.24 0.69 -9.26
N GLU A 482 -13.30 0.45 -8.34
CA GLU A 482 -11.87 0.58 -8.58
C GLU A 482 -11.34 -0.55 -9.49
N LEU A 483 -11.85 -1.77 -9.32
CA LEU A 483 -11.52 -2.92 -10.16
C LEU A 483 -12.14 -2.81 -11.56
N GLU A 484 -13.32 -2.21 -11.69
CA GLU A 484 -13.94 -1.95 -13.00
C GLU A 484 -13.05 -1.04 -13.88
N LEU A 485 -12.25 -0.15 -13.30
CA LEU A 485 -11.25 0.63 -14.03
C LEU A 485 -10.10 -0.23 -14.58
N THR A 486 -9.80 -1.34 -13.91
CA THR A 486 -8.76 -2.29 -14.33
C THR A 486 -9.30 -3.29 -15.35
N PHE A 487 -10.55 -3.73 -15.17
CA PHE A 487 -11.23 -4.71 -16.00
C PHE A 487 -12.50 -4.14 -16.67
N PRO A 488 -12.40 -3.12 -17.53
CA PRO A 488 -13.56 -2.41 -18.08
C PRO A 488 -14.48 -3.32 -18.93
N GLU A 489 -13.92 -4.38 -19.51
CA GLU A 489 -14.67 -5.38 -20.29
C GLU A 489 -15.08 -6.61 -19.46
N ARG A 490 -14.86 -6.58 -18.14
CA ARG A 490 -15.14 -7.69 -17.21
C ARG A 490 -14.55 -9.01 -17.68
N ARG A 491 -13.30 -8.98 -18.10
CA ARG A 491 -12.48 -10.13 -18.49
C ARG A 491 -11.00 -9.82 -18.24
N PRO A 492 -10.13 -10.83 -18.18
CA PRO A 492 -8.69 -10.61 -18.06
C PRO A 492 -8.18 -9.70 -19.17
N VAL A 493 -7.26 -8.83 -18.84
CA VAL A 493 -6.54 -8.01 -19.83
C VAL A 493 -5.62 -8.94 -20.63
N PRO A 494 -5.39 -8.73 -21.94
CA PRO A 494 -4.42 -9.53 -22.67
C PRO A 494 -3.04 -9.53 -21.99
N SER A 495 -2.46 -10.70 -21.78
CA SER A 495 -1.11 -10.82 -21.23
C SER A 495 -0.07 -10.29 -22.21
N MET A 496 1.00 -9.72 -21.68
CA MET A 496 2.11 -9.19 -22.46
C MET A 496 3.00 -10.32 -22.97
N SER A 497 3.60 -10.16 -24.15
CA SER A 497 4.64 -11.08 -24.61
C SER A 497 5.90 -10.96 -23.70
N VAL A 498 6.67 -12.05 -23.59
CA VAL A 498 7.94 -12.02 -22.84
C VAL A 498 8.89 -10.96 -23.42
N VAL A 499 8.90 -10.76 -24.72
CA VAL A 499 9.76 -9.77 -25.39
C VAL A 499 9.35 -8.35 -24.98
N ASP A 500 8.05 -8.05 -24.97
CA ASP A 500 7.56 -6.74 -24.54
C ASP A 500 7.83 -6.50 -23.05
N TYR A 501 7.59 -7.52 -22.20
CA TYR A 501 7.90 -7.45 -20.78
C TYR A 501 9.39 -7.11 -20.54
N GLN A 502 10.30 -7.83 -21.21
CA GLN A 502 11.74 -7.56 -21.11
C GLN A 502 12.10 -6.15 -21.60
N SER A 503 11.43 -5.65 -22.65
CA SER A 503 11.61 -4.28 -23.13
C SER A 503 11.26 -3.25 -22.04
N PHE A 504 10.19 -3.46 -21.28
CA PHE A 504 9.86 -2.58 -20.15
C PHE A 504 10.86 -2.71 -18.99
N VAL A 505 11.42 -3.89 -18.75
CA VAL A 505 12.50 -4.06 -17.77
C VAL A 505 13.74 -3.25 -18.18
N VAL A 506 14.14 -3.30 -19.45
CA VAL A 506 15.25 -2.49 -19.98
C VAL A 506 14.98 -0.99 -19.80
N ARG A 507 13.76 -0.52 -20.12
CA ARG A 507 13.36 0.88 -19.92
C ARG A 507 13.41 1.28 -18.43
N MET A 508 12.99 0.39 -17.53
CA MET A 508 13.08 0.61 -16.08
C MET A 508 14.53 0.77 -15.63
N VAL A 509 15.44 -0.10 -16.11
CA VAL A 509 16.88 -0.01 -15.77
C VAL A 509 17.45 1.32 -16.27
N ALA A 510 17.19 1.69 -17.52
CA ALA A 510 17.66 2.96 -18.08
C ALA A 510 17.09 4.18 -17.33
N PHE A 511 15.85 4.10 -16.81
CA PHE A 511 15.26 5.15 -15.98
C PHE A 511 15.98 5.26 -14.63
N ARG A 512 16.31 4.12 -13.99
CA ARG A 512 17.10 4.08 -12.74
C ARG A 512 18.49 4.69 -12.90
N GLU A 513 19.18 4.36 -14.00
CA GLU A 513 20.50 4.91 -14.33
C GLU A 513 20.44 6.42 -14.47
N LYS A 514 19.51 6.97 -15.26
CA LYS A 514 19.33 8.42 -15.44
C LYS A 514 19.08 9.14 -14.12
N TRP A 515 18.28 8.56 -13.23
CA TRP A 515 18.01 9.14 -11.92
C TRP A 515 19.24 9.10 -11.01
N ASN A 516 19.99 7.99 -11.02
CA ASN A 516 21.21 7.86 -10.25
C ASN A 516 22.27 8.87 -10.72
N ASP A 517 22.48 9.02 -12.03
CA ASP A 517 23.41 9.98 -12.61
C ASP A 517 23.01 11.42 -12.25
N TYR A 518 21.71 11.74 -12.30
CA TYR A 518 21.20 13.03 -11.88
C TYR A 518 21.44 13.27 -10.37
N TRP A 519 21.24 12.25 -9.53
CA TRP A 519 21.53 12.36 -8.11
C TRP A 519 23.01 12.60 -7.84
N GLU A 520 23.89 11.81 -8.46
CA GLU A 520 25.34 12.01 -8.36
C GLU A 520 25.76 13.41 -8.81
N SER A 521 25.27 13.91 -9.95
CA SER A 521 25.61 15.24 -10.45
C SER A 521 25.19 16.39 -9.52
N SER A 522 24.42 16.11 -8.46
CA SER A 522 23.99 17.15 -7.53
C SER A 522 25.14 17.78 -6.74
N PHE A 523 26.31 17.11 -6.66
CA PHE A 523 27.52 17.68 -6.05
C PHE A 523 27.96 19.01 -6.70
N GLU A 524 27.62 19.21 -7.98
CA GLU A 524 27.93 20.46 -8.70
C GLU A 524 27.07 21.65 -8.24
N ARG A 525 25.98 21.37 -7.52
CA ARG A 525 24.96 22.33 -7.10
C ARG A 525 24.93 22.56 -5.59
N THR A 526 25.66 21.75 -4.82
CA THR A 526 25.79 21.87 -3.37
C THR A 526 26.99 22.72 -3.01
N THR A 527 26.91 23.44 -1.89
CA THR A 527 28.02 24.27 -1.40
C THR A 527 29.15 23.44 -0.78
N ASN A 528 28.84 22.22 -0.30
CA ASN A 528 29.83 21.31 0.30
C ASN A 528 30.56 20.43 -0.73
N GLY A 529 30.13 20.45 -2.03
CA GLY A 529 30.74 19.65 -3.09
C GLY A 529 30.46 18.16 -3.00
N HIS A 530 29.46 17.73 -2.20
CA HIS A 530 28.97 16.35 -2.12
C HIS A 530 27.55 16.26 -2.69
N PRO A 531 27.13 15.09 -3.22
CA PRO A 531 25.75 14.89 -3.61
C PRO A 531 24.79 15.08 -2.42
N VAL A 532 23.53 15.48 -2.70
CA VAL A 532 22.52 15.62 -1.65
C VAL A 532 22.31 14.31 -0.89
N GLU A 533 22.09 14.40 0.43
CA GLU A 533 21.94 13.25 1.31
C GLU A 533 20.58 12.57 1.14
N ALA A 534 19.55 13.37 0.96
CA ALA A 534 18.18 12.90 0.77
C ALA A 534 17.37 13.92 -0.05
N ILE A 535 16.21 13.51 -0.57
CA ILE A 535 15.31 14.39 -1.32
C ILE A 535 14.04 14.59 -0.51
N ILE A 536 13.63 15.83 -0.33
CA ILE A 536 12.34 16.22 0.26
C ILE A 536 11.34 16.38 -0.88
N SER A 537 10.16 15.73 -0.78
CA SER A 537 9.16 15.68 -1.83
C SER A 537 7.73 15.57 -1.25
N PRO A 538 6.69 16.00 -1.95
CA PRO A 538 5.33 15.54 -1.68
C PRO A 538 5.24 14.01 -1.77
N VAL A 539 4.39 13.38 -0.95
CA VAL A 539 4.05 11.95 -1.10
C VAL A 539 3.09 11.76 -2.27
N THR A 540 2.15 12.67 -2.40
CA THR A 540 1.08 12.72 -3.40
C THR A 540 0.72 14.18 -3.63
N PRO A 541 0.25 14.57 -4.83
CA PRO A 541 -0.18 15.95 -5.04
C PRO A 541 -1.51 16.26 -4.34
N HIS A 542 -2.29 15.25 -3.96
CA HIS A 542 -3.61 15.44 -3.38
C HIS A 542 -3.55 15.67 -1.87
N ALA A 543 -4.35 16.60 -1.36
CA ALA A 543 -4.58 16.78 0.08
C ALA A 543 -5.40 15.64 0.70
N GLY A 544 -6.07 14.88 -0.12
CA GLY A 544 -6.91 13.72 0.16
C GLY A 544 -7.55 13.27 -1.15
N ILE A 545 -8.23 12.14 -1.15
CA ILE A 545 -8.96 11.64 -2.33
C ILE A 545 -10.38 11.24 -1.96
N LYS A 546 -11.33 11.56 -2.84
CA LYS A 546 -12.69 11.04 -2.79
C LYS A 546 -12.69 9.59 -3.29
N ARG A 547 -13.75 8.85 -3.02
CA ARG A 547 -13.97 7.52 -3.57
C ARG A 547 -13.90 7.57 -5.10
N VAL A 548 -13.23 6.60 -5.72
CA VAL A 548 -13.08 6.45 -7.19
C VAL A 548 -12.36 7.62 -7.91
N GLN A 549 -11.58 8.44 -7.22
CA GLN A 549 -11.00 9.67 -7.79
C GLN A 549 -9.46 9.77 -7.77
N THR A 550 -8.73 8.68 -7.68
CA THR A 550 -7.26 8.76 -7.83
C THR A 550 -6.89 9.18 -9.24
N LYS A 551 -6.28 10.35 -9.39
CA LYS A 551 -5.92 10.94 -10.70
C LYS A 551 -4.43 10.84 -11.01
N TYR A 552 -3.58 10.89 -9.98
CA TYR A 552 -2.12 10.90 -10.14
C TYR A 552 -1.41 10.33 -8.91
N SER A 553 -0.45 9.44 -9.11
CA SER A 553 0.31 8.77 -8.03
C SER A 553 1.83 8.75 -8.27
N ALA A 554 2.34 9.40 -9.33
CA ALA A 554 3.73 9.23 -9.73
C ALA A 554 4.75 9.70 -8.69
N TYR A 555 4.41 10.62 -7.80
CA TYR A 555 5.27 11.00 -6.67
C TYR A 555 5.66 9.81 -5.77
N ALA A 556 4.73 8.89 -5.53
CA ALA A 556 4.98 7.67 -4.76
C ALA A 556 5.39 6.50 -5.67
N THR A 557 4.70 6.32 -6.81
CA THR A 557 4.90 5.18 -7.72
C THR A 557 6.30 5.17 -8.33
N SER A 558 6.91 6.35 -8.58
CA SER A 558 8.30 6.45 -9.06
C SER A 558 9.29 5.77 -8.13
N LEU A 559 9.05 5.80 -6.82
CA LEU A 559 9.94 5.20 -5.84
C LEU A 559 9.93 3.67 -5.87
N ASN A 560 8.86 3.05 -6.37
CA ASN A 560 8.84 1.60 -6.62
C ASN A 560 9.60 1.26 -7.91
N VAL A 561 9.43 2.05 -8.96
CA VAL A 561 10.20 1.89 -10.20
C VAL A 561 11.70 2.10 -9.95
N LEU A 562 12.08 3.09 -9.14
CA LEU A 562 13.46 3.39 -8.76
C LEU A 562 14.04 2.45 -7.69
N ASP A 563 13.18 1.76 -6.94
CA ASP A 563 13.55 0.98 -5.73
C ASP A 563 14.21 1.83 -4.63
N TYR A 564 13.83 3.10 -4.51
CA TYR A 564 14.33 4.01 -3.48
C TYR A 564 13.49 3.92 -2.21
N PRO A 565 14.09 3.87 -1.00
CA PRO A 565 13.35 3.93 0.26
C PRO A 565 12.79 5.33 0.48
N SER A 566 11.68 5.41 1.24
CA SER A 566 11.13 6.70 1.66
C SER A 566 10.54 6.65 3.07
N ILE A 567 10.62 7.78 3.77
CA ILE A 567 9.99 8.01 5.07
C ILE A 567 8.95 9.11 4.92
N GLY A 568 7.69 8.79 5.23
CA GLY A 568 6.60 9.75 5.30
C GLY A 568 6.56 10.45 6.66
N ILE A 569 6.45 11.78 6.65
CA ILE A 569 6.43 12.64 7.86
C ILE A 569 5.20 13.54 7.81
N PRO A 570 4.28 13.48 8.80
CA PRO A 570 3.18 14.41 8.94
C PRO A 570 3.67 15.81 9.31
N ILE A 571 3.20 16.83 8.61
CA ILE A 571 3.67 18.22 8.78
C ILE A 571 2.58 19.13 9.33
N THR A 572 1.41 19.15 8.69
CA THR A 572 0.30 20.07 8.99
C THR A 572 -1.05 19.43 8.68
N VAL A 573 -2.11 20.20 8.75
CA VAL A 573 -3.45 19.82 8.30
C VAL A 573 -3.96 20.84 7.29
N ALA A 574 -4.80 20.41 6.36
CA ALA A 574 -5.45 21.31 5.40
C ALA A 574 -6.38 22.29 6.11
N ASP A 575 -6.38 23.56 5.70
CA ASP A 575 -7.21 24.61 6.27
C ASP A 575 -7.92 25.40 5.18
N GLN A 576 -9.24 25.35 5.18
CA GLN A 576 -10.08 26.01 4.17
C GLN A 576 -9.94 27.53 4.11
N HIS A 577 -9.42 28.17 5.18
CA HIS A 577 -9.31 29.62 5.25
C HIS A 577 -8.01 30.18 4.66
N ILE A 578 -7.03 29.29 4.42
CA ILE A 578 -5.70 29.68 3.92
C ILE A 578 -5.23 28.89 2.72
N ASP A 579 -5.77 27.69 2.52
CA ASP A 579 -5.38 26.79 1.42
C ASP A 579 -6.32 26.97 0.20
N GLU A 580 -6.52 28.22 -0.23
CA GLU A 580 -7.28 28.52 -1.43
C GLU A 580 -6.46 28.29 -2.70
N ILE A 581 -7.13 27.99 -3.82
CA ILE A 581 -6.46 27.91 -5.13
C ILE A 581 -6.09 29.35 -5.53
N ASP A 582 -4.82 29.57 -5.88
CA ASP A 582 -4.38 30.87 -6.42
C ASP A 582 -5.19 31.19 -7.69
N PRO A 583 -5.91 32.32 -7.75
CA PRO A 583 -6.65 32.75 -8.95
C PRO A 583 -5.78 32.87 -10.22
N LYS A 584 -4.45 32.99 -10.04
CA LYS A 584 -3.47 33.08 -11.12
C LYS A 584 -2.87 31.71 -11.49
N PHE A 585 -3.32 30.63 -10.84
CA PHE A 585 -2.85 29.29 -11.13
C PHE A 585 -2.96 28.98 -12.62
N LYS A 586 -1.86 28.51 -13.19
CA LYS A 586 -1.80 27.99 -14.55
C LYS A 586 -1.30 26.54 -14.52
N PRO A 587 -2.08 25.60 -14.99
CA PRO A 587 -1.66 24.20 -14.96
C PRO A 587 -0.42 23.97 -15.86
N LEU A 588 0.50 23.15 -15.38
CA LEU A 588 1.71 22.73 -16.11
C LEU A 588 1.33 21.84 -17.31
N THR A 589 0.33 20.99 -17.11
CA THR A 589 -0.16 20.01 -18.10
C THR A 589 -1.68 19.87 -18.01
N SER A 590 -2.29 19.15 -18.95
CA SER A 590 -3.72 18.76 -18.85
C SER A 590 -3.98 17.89 -17.63
N LYS A 591 -3.02 17.04 -17.23
CA LYS A 591 -3.11 16.20 -16.02
C LYS A 591 -3.10 17.05 -14.76
N ASP A 592 -2.32 18.12 -14.72
CA ASP A 592 -2.28 19.08 -13.62
C ASP A 592 -3.65 19.78 -13.45
N ALA A 593 -4.26 20.20 -14.57
CA ALA A 593 -5.61 20.76 -14.55
C ALA A 593 -6.64 19.77 -13.97
N GLU A 594 -6.60 18.50 -14.39
CA GLU A 594 -7.48 17.44 -13.86
C GLU A 594 -7.28 17.24 -12.34
N VAL A 595 -6.05 17.24 -11.86
CA VAL A 595 -5.74 17.05 -10.44
C VAL A 595 -6.23 18.25 -9.63
N MET A 596 -5.92 19.46 -10.06
CA MET A 596 -6.34 20.68 -9.36
C MET A 596 -7.88 20.82 -9.28
N GLN A 597 -8.61 20.38 -10.31
CA GLN A 597 -10.08 20.35 -10.30
C GLN A 597 -10.68 19.41 -9.22
N THR A 598 -9.90 18.48 -8.68
CA THR A 598 -10.38 17.62 -7.58
C THR A 598 -10.29 18.29 -6.21
N TYR A 599 -9.62 19.42 -6.11
CA TYR A 599 -9.42 20.11 -4.84
C TYR A 599 -10.62 21.02 -4.49
N ASP A 600 -11.07 20.88 -3.25
CA ASP A 600 -12.05 21.75 -2.63
C ASP A 600 -11.60 22.06 -1.18
N PRO A 601 -11.33 23.33 -0.83
CA PRO A 601 -10.81 23.69 0.50
C PRO A 601 -11.69 23.21 1.65
N GLY A 602 -13.03 23.31 1.50
CA GLY A 602 -13.99 22.93 2.54
C GLY A 602 -14.05 21.41 2.75
N GLU A 603 -14.02 20.63 1.65
CA GLU A 603 -14.07 19.18 1.73
C GLU A 603 -12.80 18.56 2.35
N PHE A 604 -11.64 19.19 2.14
CA PHE A 604 -10.36 18.67 2.67
C PHE A 604 -9.97 19.31 4.00
N HIS A 605 -10.73 20.24 4.53
CA HIS A 605 -10.41 20.89 5.81
C HIS A 605 -10.19 19.88 6.96
N GLY A 606 -9.09 20.05 7.70
CA GLY A 606 -8.71 19.19 8.81
C GLY A 606 -8.05 17.88 8.41
N CYS A 607 -7.87 17.59 7.10
CA CYS A 607 -7.13 16.42 6.64
C CYS A 607 -5.62 16.57 6.91
N PRO A 608 -4.94 15.50 7.38
CA PRO A 608 -3.50 15.52 7.55
C PRO A 608 -2.76 15.71 6.23
N ILE A 609 -1.67 16.45 6.29
CA ILE A 609 -0.77 16.67 5.16
C ILE A 609 0.64 16.23 5.55
N SER A 610 1.20 15.34 4.74
CA SER A 610 2.53 14.77 4.95
C SER A 610 3.44 15.05 3.75
N ILE A 611 4.73 15.05 4.01
CA ILE A 611 5.80 15.01 2.99
C ILE A 611 6.54 13.68 3.08
N GLN A 612 7.41 13.39 2.12
CA GLN A 612 8.33 12.26 2.21
C GLN A 612 9.78 12.70 2.03
N LEU A 613 10.65 12.01 2.76
CA LEU A 613 12.06 11.98 2.47
C LEU A 613 12.37 10.72 1.66
N ILE A 614 13.17 10.89 0.61
CA ILE A 614 13.59 9.82 -0.28
C ILE A 614 15.10 9.63 -0.08
N GLY A 615 15.50 8.40 0.19
CA GLY A 615 16.90 7.99 0.34
C GLY A 615 17.41 7.20 -0.86
N ARG A 616 18.72 6.98 -0.90
CA ARG A 616 19.32 6.05 -1.86
C ARG A 616 18.91 4.61 -1.56
N ARG A 617 18.93 3.81 -2.59
CA ARG A 617 18.61 2.38 -2.46
C ARG A 617 19.48 1.71 -1.39
N GLN A 618 18.84 1.02 -0.46
CA GLN A 618 19.48 0.28 0.66
C GLN A 618 20.24 1.15 1.67
N ASP A 619 19.88 2.43 1.78
CA ASP A 619 20.50 3.37 2.73
C ASP A 619 19.47 3.91 3.72
N GLU A 620 18.69 3.01 4.33
CA GLU A 620 17.64 3.36 5.29
C GLU A 620 18.21 3.98 6.57
N GLU A 621 19.44 3.62 7.00
CA GLU A 621 20.07 4.23 8.18
C GLU A 621 20.33 5.72 8.01
N THR A 622 20.92 6.10 6.89
CA THR A 622 21.10 7.52 6.51
C THR A 622 19.74 8.20 6.39
N LEU A 623 18.77 7.55 5.76
CA LEU A 623 17.43 8.12 5.60
C LEU A 623 16.75 8.40 6.96
N PHE A 624 16.87 7.52 7.95
CA PHE A 624 16.36 7.77 9.30
C PHE A 624 17.08 8.95 9.97
N ALA A 625 18.39 9.05 9.83
CA ALA A 625 19.15 10.18 10.35
C ALA A 625 18.71 11.52 9.71
N MET A 626 18.54 11.55 8.38
CA MET A 626 18.05 12.72 7.65
C MET A 626 16.62 13.07 8.06
N ALA A 627 15.75 12.07 8.21
CA ALA A 627 14.37 12.28 8.67
C ALA A 627 14.32 12.89 10.08
N LYS A 628 15.21 12.47 10.97
CA LYS A 628 15.33 13.06 12.32
C LYS A 628 15.75 14.52 12.25
N ILE A 629 16.70 14.87 11.39
CA ILE A 629 17.16 16.25 11.20
C ILE A 629 16.01 17.14 10.70
N VAL A 630 15.25 16.67 9.71
CA VAL A 630 14.08 17.40 9.19
C VAL A 630 13.01 17.55 10.27
N GLN A 631 12.72 16.49 11.04
CA GLN A 631 11.76 16.51 12.13
C GLN A 631 12.17 17.55 13.20
N ASP A 632 13.44 17.56 13.61
CA ASP A 632 13.97 18.49 14.61
C ASP A 632 13.88 19.95 14.12
N ALA A 633 14.15 20.20 12.82
CA ALA A 633 14.00 21.51 12.22
C ALA A 633 12.53 21.99 12.24
N VAL A 634 11.60 21.11 11.91
CA VAL A 634 10.15 21.40 11.95
C VAL A 634 9.68 21.65 13.39
N ASP A 635 10.11 20.84 14.35
CA ASP A 635 9.73 20.98 15.76
C ASP A 635 10.30 22.28 16.36
N LYS A 636 11.52 22.65 15.97
CA LYS A 636 12.11 23.94 16.31
C LYS A 636 11.29 25.11 15.75
N LEU A 637 10.90 25.05 14.47
CA LEU A 637 10.06 26.08 13.86
C LEU A 637 8.71 26.17 14.60
N LYS A 638 8.05 25.02 14.93
CA LYS A 638 6.81 24.98 15.71
C LYS A 638 6.95 25.66 17.07
N SER A 639 8.08 25.46 17.76
CA SER A 639 8.33 26.03 19.09
C SER A 639 8.49 27.56 19.09
N THR A 640 8.79 28.18 17.96
CA THR A 640 8.95 29.64 17.86
C THR A 640 7.63 30.39 17.86
N GLY A 641 6.48 29.69 17.79
CA GLY A 641 5.16 30.33 17.68
C GLY A 641 4.93 31.04 16.35
N VAL A 642 5.79 30.83 15.35
CA VAL A 642 5.56 31.33 13.99
C VAL A 642 4.23 30.76 13.50
N ASP A 643 3.35 31.63 13.08
CA ASP A 643 2.06 31.24 12.54
C ASP A 643 2.27 30.47 11.21
N PHE A 644 2.08 29.13 11.28
CA PHE A 644 2.15 28.24 10.11
C PHE A 644 1.11 28.58 9.05
N LEU A 645 0.14 29.43 9.39
CA LEU A 645 -0.92 29.86 8.49
C LEU A 645 -0.39 30.81 7.40
N HIS A 646 0.76 31.47 7.65
CA HIS A 646 1.34 32.48 6.76
C HIS A 646 2.73 32.10 6.19
N CYS A 647 3.14 30.82 6.29
CA CYS A 647 4.38 30.35 5.68
C CYS A 647 4.23 30.10 4.18
#